data_b417eaab0dde28337d822ecb1da1de8b
#
_entry.id   b417eaab0dde28337d822ecb1da1de8b
#
_cell.length_a   1.000
_cell.length_b   1.000
_cell.length_c   1.000
_cell.angle_alpha   90.00
_cell.angle_beta   90.00
_cell.angle_gamma   90.00
#
_symmetry.space_group_name_H-M   'P 1'
#
loop_
_entity.id
_entity.type
_entity.pdbx_description
1 polymer ?
#
loop_
_entity_poly.entity_id
_entity_poly.type
_entity_poly.pdbx_seq_one_letter_code
_entity_poly.pdbx_strand_id
1 'polypeptide(L)'
;MARGSLSPAFIAVMIGFDIAPLPLRHIREILNNKTTITSETTPRLRIIHQTSDNEEPNVTHYHLPLMSLRLLNDYHVQSTTEITERDLQQQLTHWAASAATMNRLDWSKLFQISWYLRYRLPPILLKDLSIPERHVSLPLECQASVLTASDIYAIDWKANWFESFSQTERKTHWPHRALLKHTSSNTRAILPAWDRDNVLPRLLYDYTQQLLQFGGVKKSTLAISSIVKYTHLEHVLTPYPLSYPDALNEDAINKWAYQVYHSLTSDSQQQTFVYFLRFLSFQEQTDSIDLTQFNPPTTAPAVSPARLDMAQLDTLIQTLINSNSTHPFRSLFAVVATLLGFFCMLRRGEVLRLRCKDIQFVPKTGLLTATVTNTEEGKTKSGQPRTVYTTIPTGYRKLFQSIGAIKKGADPDSPYLAFVGEKIHSRQLYYLLPVTRALKMLFGTHMKFHHLRHSGVHVLMLQLLHFVSHTPESHRGDCELEREILSDKSIATRFDYWLEGRSYHEVNDGIFFDEACRQIGHEHYATTRWSYLHDIDWLLPIVSHAHQPYTVRGYTHAELRYLFGLSPHSNDLSRRLKRLLPDYEKKSLGAKRSQPIQLTISALRAAALTKSQAPQKSPKVDHFRDWQHSIHTSEDTLIGFLFKSMLRNQALDLPAISHIWSRGCQHDVYPIEKKQRTALRNLPSIGLSEDGDSLFMILACNIKNARAFTAAFRHKDWQWLTFEFELSVNRKINQIRQTELLKQHYVQGKESLRIVQHPIGQTALTIQFKPKVPLSKQILIFVHQFITSLQSTKGIAL
;
A
#
# COMPACT_ATOMS: atom_id res chain seq x y z
N MET A 1 12.27 -45.87 -19.38
CA MET A 1 12.72 -44.99 -18.29
C MET A 1 12.09 -45.50 -17.01
N ALA A 2 12.89 -45.98 -16.05
CA ALA A 2 12.41 -46.38 -14.73
C ALA A 2 11.73 -45.15 -14.10
N ARG A 3 10.50 -45.32 -13.57
CA ARG A 3 9.77 -44.33 -12.81
C ARG A 3 10.51 -44.12 -11.47
N GLY A 4 11.60 -43.31 -11.50
CA GLY A 4 12.21 -42.83 -10.28
C GLY A 4 11.21 -41.92 -9.55
N SER A 5 11.15 -42.01 -8.24
CA SER A 5 10.30 -41.12 -7.42
C SER A 5 10.69 -39.65 -7.68
N LEU A 6 9.72 -38.81 -7.94
CA LEU A 6 9.94 -37.38 -8.13
C LEU A 6 10.40 -36.78 -6.80
N SER A 7 11.59 -36.16 -6.78
CA SER A 7 12.08 -35.54 -5.55
C SER A 7 11.38 -34.19 -5.27
N PRO A 8 11.10 -33.85 -3.99
CA PRO A 8 10.52 -32.54 -3.64
C PRO A 8 11.36 -31.37 -4.15
N ALA A 9 12.70 -31.51 -4.12
CA ALA A 9 13.61 -30.47 -4.62
C ALA A 9 13.43 -30.20 -6.11
N PHE A 10 13.26 -31.28 -6.93
CA PHE A 10 13.01 -31.14 -8.36
C PHE A 10 11.70 -30.38 -8.64
N ILE A 11 10.61 -30.78 -7.96
CA ILE A 11 9.30 -30.13 -8.12
C ILE A 11 9.36 -28.69 -7.63
N ALA A 12 10.04 -28.40 -6.53
CA ALA A 12 10.23 -27.03 -6.05
C ALA A 12 10.96 -26.14 -7.07
N VAL A 13 11.99 -26.67 -7.69
CA VAL A 13 12.72 -25.99 -8.78
C VAL A 13 11.81 -25.75 -9.98
N MET A 14 11.04 -26.76 -10.40
CA MET A 14 10.07 -26.63 -11.47
C MET A 14 9.03 -25.53 -11.15
N ILE A 15 8.43 -25.52 -9.94
CA ILE A 15 7.49 -24.48 -9.52
C ILE A 15 8.14 -23.11 -9.62
N GLY A 16 9.33 -22.93 -9.02
CA GLY A 16 10.02 -21.64 -8.98
C GLY A 16 10.46 -21.10 -10.34
N PHE A 17 10.71 -21.98 -11.31
CA PHE A 17 11.15 -21.59 -12.66
C PHE A 17 10.03 -21.50 -13.69
N ASP A 18 8.98 -22.34 -13.59
CA ASP A 18 7.96 -22.44 -14.65
C ASP A 18 6.62 -21.82 -14.26
N ILE A 19 6.28 -21.80 -12.96
CA ILE A 19 4.98 -21.29 -12.51
C ILE A 19 5.10 -19.86 -12.03
N ALA A 20 5.90 -19.63 -10.97
CA ALA A 20 6.17 -18.29 -10.44
C ALA A 20 7.37 -18.31 -9.47
N PRO A 21 8.09 -17.20 -9.30
CA PRO A 21 9.24 -17.10 -8.40
C PRO A 21 8.82 -17.02 -6.93
N LEU A 22 8.11 -18.03 -6.45
CA LEU A 22 7.49 -18.09 -5.13
C LEU A 22 8.49 -18.27 -4.00
N PRO A 23 8.21 -17.76 -2.77
CA PRO A 23 8.93 -18.11 -1.56
C PRO A 23 8.80 -19.60 -1.23
N LEU A 24 9.80 -20.16 -0.56
CA LEU A 24 9.81 -21.58 -0.21
C LEU A 24 8.61 -22.01 0.65
N ARG A 25 8.09 -21.13 1.50
CA ARG A 25 6.88 -21.38 2.29
C ARG A 25 5.68 -21.77 1.42
N HIS A 26 5.44 -21.04 0.33
CA HIS A 26 4.32 -21.33 -0.59
C HIS A 26 4.62 -22.55 -1.47
N ILE A 27 5.87 -22.74 -1.89
CA ILE A 27 6.27 -23.94 -2.60
C ILE A 27 6.04 -25.17 -1.72
N ARG A 28 6.38 -25.11 -0.42
CA ARG A 28 6.08 -26.16 0.54
C ARG A 28 4.58 -26.45 0.66
N GLU A 29 3.75 -25.42 0.71
CA GLU A 29 2.28 -25.58 0.76
C GLU A 29 1.76 -26.29 -0.49
N ILE A 30 2.31 -25.97 -1.65
CA ILE A 30 1.99 -26.63 -2.92
C ILE A 30 2.42 -28.11 -2.86
N LEU A 31 3.64 -28.39 -2.41
CA LEU A 31 4.16 -29.75 -2.29
C LEU A 31 3.36 -30.59 -1.31
N ASN A 32 2.88 -30.02 -0.22
CA ASN A 32 2.05 -30.68 0.78
C ASN A 32 0.57 -30.73 0.40
N ASN A 33 0.23 -30.44 -0.86
CA ASN A 33 -1.14 -30.46 -1.38
C ASN A 33 -2.14 -29.59 -0.60
N LYS A 34 -1.65 -28.49 0.00
CA LYS A 34 -2.49 -27.50 0.70
C LYS A 34 -3.08 -26.43 -0.24
N THR A 35 -2.85 -26.58 -1.54
CA THR A 35 -3.35 -25.72 -2.61
C THR A 35 -4.26 -26.52 -3.52
N THR A 36 -5.19 -25.85 -4.18
CA THR A 36 -6.08 -26.50 -5.14
C THR A 36 -5.69 -26.17 -6.58
N ILE A 37 -5.88 -27.14 -7.48
CA ILE A 37 -5.74 -26.95 -8.93
C ILE A 37 -7.14 -26.85 -9.51
N THR A 38 -7.40 -25.78 -10.26
CA THR A 38 -8.71 -25.62 -10.90
C THR A 38 -8.78 -26.50 -12.14
N SER A 39 -9.97 -27.08 -12.40
CA SER A 39 -10.24 -27.99 -13.52
C SER A 39 -10.75 -27.28 -14.79
N GLU A 40 -10.54 -25.98 -14.90
CA GLU A 40 -10.94 -25.18 -16.06
C GLU A 40 -10.15 -25.54 -17.33
N THR A 41 -10.59 -25.02 -18.49
CA THR A 41 -9.90 -25.20 -19.78
C THR A 41 -8.43 -24.79 -19.76
N THR A 42 -8.09 -23.81 -18.92
CA THR A 42 -6.72 -23.44 -18.56
C THR A 42 -6.49 -23.76 -17.08
N PRO A 43 -5.73 -24.81 -16.74
CA PRO A 43 -5.51 -25.18 -15.36
C PRO A 43 -4.73 -24.07 -14.63
N ARG A 44 -5.16 -23.76 -13.41
CA ARG A 44 -4.55 -22.74 -12.56
C ARG A 44 -4.24 -23.33 -11.19
N LEU A 45 -3.11 -22.94 -10.64
CA LEU A 45 -2.75 -23.22 -9.27
C LEU A 45 -3.38 -22.15 -8.37
N ARG A 46 -4.22 -22.57 -7.44
CA ARG A 46 -4.94 -21.69 -6.52
C ARG A 46 -4.27 -21.69 -5.15
N ILE A 47 -3.71 -20.56 -4.74
CA ILE A 47 -3.15 -20.34 -3.39
C ILE A 47 -4.19 -19.58 -2.57
N ILE A 48 -4.57 -20.17 -1.44
CA ILE A 48 -5.55 -19.60 -0.52
C ILE A 48 -4.79 -18.85 0.58
N HIS A 49 -5.14 -17.59 0.80
CA HIS A 49 -4.60 -16.79 1.89
C HIS A 49 -5.56 -16.82 3.06
N GLN A 50 -5.07 -17.21 4.22
CA GLN A 50 -5.86 -17.12 5.44
C GLN A 50 -6.13 -15.65 5.77
N THR A 51 -7.39 -15.29 5.73
CA THR A 51 -7.94 -14.09 6.36
C THR A 51 -8.49 -14.47 7.74
N SER A 52 -8.76 -13.48 8.58
CA SER A 52 -9.42 -13.70 9.88
C SER A 52 -10.66 -14.59 9.74
N ASP A 53 -10.98 -15.34 10.76
CA ASP A 53 -11.97 -16.44 10.78
C ASP A 53 -13.39 -16.14 10.25
N ASN A 54 -13.68 -14.87 9.90
CA ASN A 54 -15.00 -14.40 9.47
C ASN A 54 -15.05 -13.82 8.05
N GLU A 55 -13.97 -13.86 7.27
CA GLU A 55 -13.94 -13.32 5.90
C GLU A 55 -13.77 -14.44 4.87
N GLU A 56 -14.37 -14.24 3.69
CA GLU A 56 -14.11 -15.14 2.56
C GLU A 56 -12.59 -15.15 2.26
N PRO A 57 -11.98 -16.34 2.10
CA PRO A 57 -10.56 -16.44 1.90
C PRO A 57 -10.15 -15.76 0.61
N ASN A 58 -9.16 -14.89 0.71
CA ASN A 58 -8.51 -14.32 -0.47
C ASN A 58 -7.74 -15.40 -1.21
N VAL A 59 -7.78 -15.37 -2.52
CA VAL A 59 -7.13 -16.36 -3.39
C VAL A 59 -6.28 -15.67 -4.43
N THR A 60 -5.15 -16.29 -4.76
CA THR A 60 -4.33 -15.92 -5.91
C THR A 60 -4.23 -17.10 -6.86
N HIS A 61 -4.42 -16.85 -8.15
CA HIS A 61 -4.28 -17.84 -9.20
C HIS A 61 -2.97 -17.65 -9.97
N TYR A 62 -2.32 -18.76 -10.29
CA TYR A 62 -1.18 -18.82 -11.19
C TYR A 62 -1.47 -19.74 -12.34
N HIS A 63 -1.10 -19.33 -13.54
CA HIS A 63 -1.16 -20.19 -14.72
C HIS A 63 -0.30 -21.43 -14.50
N LEU A 64 -0.85 -22.60 -14.79
CA LEU A 64 -0.18 -23.88 -14.61
C LEU A 64 0.07 -24.52 -15.98
N PRO A 65 1.31 -24.50 -16.50
CA PRO A 65 1.66 -25.16 -17.74
C PRO A 65 1.34 -26.66 -17.68
N LEU A 66 0.86 -27.23 -18.78
CA LEU A 66 0.38 -28.62 -18.83
C LEU A 66 1.45 -29.64 -18.35
N MET A 67 2.72 -29.42 -18.66
CA MET A 67 3.80 -30.29 -18.17
C MET A 67 3.98 -30.16 -16.66
N SER A 68 3.94 -28.94 -16.15
CA SER A 68 4.05 -28.67 -14.70
C SER A 68 2.86 -29.25 -13.95
N LEU A 69 1.65 -29.16 -14.52
CA LEU A 69 0.46 -29.82 -13.98
C LEU A 69 0.64 -31.34 -13.87
N ARG A 70 1.11 -31.97 -14.93
CA ARG A 70 1.35 -33.42 -14.94
C ARG A 70 2.38 -33.84 -13.89
N LEU A 71 3.50 -33.15 -13.84
CA LEU A 71 4.57 -33.45 -12.88
C LEU A 71 4.10 -33.23 -11.43
N LEU A 72 3.31 -32.21 -11.19
CA LEU A 72 2.78 -31.92 -9.86
C LEU A 72 1.75 -32.97 -9.43
N ASN A 73 0.87 -33.40 -10.33
CA ASN A 73 -0.08 -34.49 -10.06
C ASN A 73 0.64 -35.83 -9.82
N ASP A 74 1.63 -36.18 -10.64
CA ASP A 74 2.44 -37.39 -10.45
C ASP A 74 3.19 -37.36 -9.10
N TYR A 75 3.69 -36.21 -8.69
CA TYR A 75 4.30 -36.02 -7.39
C TYR A 75 3.30 -36.20 -6.25
N HIS A 76 2.14 -35.58 -6.30
CA HIS A 76 1.11 -35.70 -5.24
C HIS A 76 0.59 -37.11 -5.08
N VAL A 77 0.53 -37.90 -6.14
CA VAL A 77 0.15 -39.33 -6.07
C VAL A 77 1.26 -40.16 -5.38
N GLN A 78 2.52 -39.78 -5.54
CA GLN A 78 3.66 -40.54 -5.01
C GLN A 78 4.05 -40.11 -3.59
N SER A 79 3.78 -38.88 -3.21
CA SER A 79 4.22 -38.31 -1.94
C SER A 79 3.21 -38.59 -0.82
N THR A 80 3.64 -39.29 0.22
CA THR A 80 2.82 -39.63 1.39
C THR A 80 3.22 -38.85 2.66
N THR A 81 4.35 -38.13 2.63
CA THR A 81 4.90 -37.46 3.80
C THR A 81 4.91 -35.94 3.60
N GLU A 82 4.44 -35.19 4.61
CA GLU A 82 4.58 -33.73 4.61
C GLU A 82 6.05 -33.34 4.73
N ILE A 83 6.44 -32.32 3.93
CA ILE A 83 7.78 -31.75 3.97
C ILE A 83 7.77 -30.44 4.74
N THR A 84 8.79 -30.22 5.59
CA THR A 84 8.99 -28.92 6.24
C THR A 84 9.78 -27.97 5.36
N GLU A 85 9.70 -26.67 5.61
CA GLU A 85 10.48 -25.67 4.86
C GLU A 85 12.00 -25.90 5.05
N ARG A 86 12.41 -26.34 6.23
CA ARG A 86 13.80 -26.67 6.54
C ARG A 86 14.29 -27.87 5.74
N ASP A 87 13.48 -28.93 5.65
CA ASP A 87 13.82 -30.12 4.88
C ASP A 87 13.90 -29.81 3.39
N LEU A 88 12.95 -28.99 2.88
CA LEU A 88 12.97 -28.52 1.50
C LEU A 88 14.23 -27.71 1.21
N GLN A 89 14.63 -26.81 2.10
CA GLN A 89 15.86 -26.03 1.99
C GLN A 89 17.09 -26.94 1.98
N GLN A 90 17.13 -27.96 2.83
CA GLN A 90 18.23 -28.93 2.86
C GLN A 90 18.30 -29.76 1.58
N GLN A 91 17.16 -30.27 1.11
CA GLN A 91 17.09 -31.05 -0.15
C GLN A 91 17.49 -30.23 -1.36
N LEU A 92 17.04 -28.98 -1.44
CA LEU A 92 17.45 -28.04 -2.49
C LEU A 92 18.94 -27.73 -2.44
N THR A 93 19.49 -27.56 -1.25
CA THR A 93 20.92 -27.34 -1.04
C THR A 93 21.73 -28.58 -1.44
N HIS A 94 21.27 -29.78 -1.09
CA HIS A 94 21.90 -31.03 -1.50
C HIS A 94 21.81 -31.25 -3.02
N TRP A 95 20.63 -30.96 -3.61
CA TRP A 95 20.43 -31.05 -5.05
C TRP A 95 21.35 -30.12 -5.84
N ALA A 96 21.62 -28.91 -5.27
CA ALA A 96 22.53 -27.93 -5.85
C ALA A 96 24.00 -28.18 -5.48
N ALA A 97 24.30 -29.08 -4.56
CA ALA A 97 25.61 -29.27 -3.91
C ALA A 97 26.75 -29.84 -4.79
N SER A 98 26.49 -30.15 -6.05
CA SER A 98 27.54 -30.27 -7.05
C SER A 98 28.34 -28.95 -7.25
N ALA A 99 27.87 -27.84 -6.64
CA ALA A 99 28.52 -26.55 -6.56
C ALA A 99 28.85 -26.25 -5.09
N ALA A 100 30.03 -26.69 -4.62
CA ALA A 100 30.52 -26.70 -3.23
C ALA A 100 30.53 -25.37 -2.45
N THR A 101 29.91 -24.31 -2.94
CA THR A 101 29.90 -22.97 -2.35
C THR A 101 28.53 -22.46 -1.94
N MET A 102 27.48 -23.31 -1.98
CA MET A 102 26.06 -22.84 -1.93
C MET A 102 25.36 -23.05 -0.60
N ASN A 103 26.04 -23.18 0.52
CA ASN A 103 25.45 -23.47 1.84
C ASN A 103 24.47 -22.40 2.37
N ARG A 104 24.27 -21.27 1.67
CA ARG A 104 23.35 -20.18 2.06
C ARG A 104 22.68 -19.50 0.87
N LEU A 105 22.19 -20.26 -0.11
CA LEU A 105 21.41 -19.69 -1.20
C LEU A 105 20.04 -19.26 -0.70
N ASP A 106 19.70 -18.00 -0.98
CA ASP A 106 18.32 -17.55 -0.95
C ASP A 106 17.62 -18.01 -2.23
N TRP A 107 16.94 -19.14 -2.15
CA TRP A 107 16.24 -19.76 -3.28
C TRP A 107 15.16 -18.86 -3.87
N SER A 108 14.43 -18.12 -3.03
CA SER A 108 13.40 -17.17 -3.49
C SER A 108 14.01 -16.07 -4.36
N LYS A 109 15.18 -15.57 -3.95
CA LYS A 109 15.90 -14.59 -4.74
C LYS A 109 16.49 -15.19 -6.01
N LEU A 110 16.95 -16.44 -5.97
CA LEU A 110 17.44 -17.14 -7.15
C LEU A 110 16.34 -17.31 -8.20
N PHE A 111 15.14 -17.68 -7.79
CA PHE A 111 13.98 -17.75 -8.69
C PHE A 111 13.66 -16.38 -9.31
N GLN A 112 13.62 -15.31 -8.51
CA GLN A 112 13.41 -13.96 -9.02
C GLN A 112 14.47 -13.53 -10.04
N ILE A 113 15.75 -13.79 -9.76
CA ILE A 113 16.84 -13.49 -10.69
C ILE A 113 16.71 -14.33 -11.97
N SER A 114 16.35 -15.59 -11.86
CA SER A 114 16.12 -16.47 -13.02
C SER A 114 15.01 -15.95 -13.93
N TRP A 115 13.89 -15.54 -13.34
CA TRP A 115 12.79 -14.93 -14.08
C TRP A 115 13.18 -13.60 -14.73
N TYR A 116 13.95 -12.78 -14.01
CA TYR A 116 14.49 -11.55 -14.58
C TYR A 116 15.39 -11.83 -15.80
N LEU A 117 16.29 -12.77 -15.68
CA LEU A 117 17.19 -13.14 -16.78
C LEU A 117 16.43 -13.71 -17.99
N ARG A 118 15.41 -14.51 -17.72
CA ARG A 118 14.61 -15.17 -18.76
C ARG A 118 13.67 -14.19 -19.47
N TYR A 119 12.98 -13.34 -18.71
CA TYR A 119 11.86 -12.57 -19.21
C TYR A 119 12.06 -11.07 -19.24
N ARG A 120 13.13 -10.56 -18.67
CA ARG A 120 13.44 -9.12 -18.58
C ARG A 120 12.34 -8.28 -17.92
N LEU A 121 11.57 -8.87 -17.02
CA LEU A 121 10.57 -8.14 -16.26
C LEU A 121 11.19 -7.07 -15.37
N PRO A 122 10.55 -5.91 -15.22
CA PRO A 122 10.94 -4.93 -14.23
C PRO A 122 11.00 -5.55 -12.83
N PRO A 123 12.03 -5.22 -12.02
CA PRO A 123 12.19 -5.81 -10.67
C PRO A 123 10.98 -5.66 -9.77
N ILE A 124 10.21 -4.60 -9.93
CA ILE A 124 9.00 -4.34 -9.16
C ILE A 124 7.90 -5.37 -9.48
N LEU A 125 7.72 -5.74 -10.75
CA LEU A 125 6.76 -6.75 -11.16
C LEU A 125 7.19 -8.15 -10.71
N LEU A 126 8.48 -8.45 -10.79
CA LEU A 126 9.02 -9.71 -10.26
C LEU A 126 8.77 -9.85 -8.76
N LYS A 127 8.94 -8.77 -8.01
CA LYS A 127 8.63 -8.75 -6.58
C LYS A 127 7.14 -8.99 -6.33
N ASP A 128 6.29 -8.43 -7.18
CA ASP A 128 4.85 -8.63 -7.07
C ASP A 128 4.48 -10.09 -7.40
N LEU A 129 5.02 -10.68 -8.45
CA LEU A 129 4.86 -12.10 -8.78
C LEU A 129 5.30 -13.05 -7.66
N SER A 130 6.29 -12.66 -6.87
CA SER A 130 6.83 -13.49 -5.79
C SER A 130 6.04 -13.45 -4.48
N ILE A 131 5.03 -12.58 -4.35
CA ILE A 131 4.28 -12.40 -3.09
C ILE A 131 2.79 -12.58 -3.38
N PRO A 132 2.27 -13.82 -3.29
CA PRO A 132 0.87 -14.13 -3.58
C PRO A 132 -0.13 -13.26 -2.82
N GLU A 133 0.15 -12.96 -1.56
CA GLU A 133 -0.73 -12.20 -0.67
C GLU A 133 -0.98 -10.75 -1.14
N ARG A 134 -0.20 -10.27 -2.10
CA ARG A 134 -0.38 -8.94 -2.69
C ARG A 134 -1.37 -8.91 -3.83
N HIS A 135 -1.81 -10.07 -4.29
CA HIS A 135 -2.69 -10.21 -5.44
C HIS A 135 -3.87 -11.08 -5.06
N VAL A 136 -5.04 -10.50 -5.15
CA VAL A 136 -6.29 -11.17 -4.84
C VAL A 136 -7.01 -11.45 -6.16
N SER A 137 -7.37 -12.71 -6.36
CA SER A 137 -8.23 -13.13 -7.46
C SER A 137 -9.68 -13.20 -7.00
N LEU A 138 -10.61 -13.06 -7.94
CA LEU A 138 -12.03 -13.27 -7.67
C LEU A 138 -12.28 -14.69 -7.16
N PRO A 139 -13.17 -14.85 -6.16
CA PRO A 139 -13.73 -16.17 -5.87
C PRO A 139 -14.40 -16.72 -7.11
N LEU A 140 -14.28 -18.02 -7.34
CA LEU A 140 -14.85 -18.71 -8.52
C LEU A 140 -16.37 -18.70 -8.53
N GLU A 141 -17.01 -18.51 -7.38
CA GLU A 141 -18.45 -18.51 -7.22
C GLU A 141 -18.99 -17.07 -7.18
N CYS A 142 -19.47 -16.59 -8.30
CA CYS A 142 -20.17 -15.33 -8.39
C CYS A 142 -21.68 -15.56 -8.38
N GLN A 143 -22.41 -14.89 -7.47
CA GLN A 143 -23.88 -14.96 -7.44
C GLN A 143 -24.45 -14.40 -8.73
N ALA A 144 -25.28 -15.21 -9.40
CA ALA A 144 -26.00 -14.77 -10.58
C ALA A 144 -27.01 -13.66 -10.23
N SER A 145 -27.19 -12.74 -11.16
CA SER A 145 -28.19 -11.68 -11.03
C SER A 145 -29.54 -12.16 -11.54
N VAL A 146 -30.59 -11.72 -10.88
CA VAL A 146 -31.97 -11.95 -11.35
C VAL A 146 -32.42 -10.92 -12.40
N LEU A 147 -31.56 -9.94 -12.75
CA LEU A 147 -31.87 -8.92 -13.75
C LEU A 147 -31.97 -9.53 -15.16
N THR A 148 -32.88 -8.97 -15.97
CA THR A 148 -33.09 -9.32 -17.37
C THR A 148 -32.74 -8.14 -18.29
N ALA A 149 -32.71 -8.38 -19.60
CA ALA A 149 -32.42 -7.33 -20.57
C ALA A 149 -33.44 -6.18 -20.55
N SER A 150 -34.70 -6.46 -20.19
CA SER A 150 -35.75 -5.44 -20.04
C SER A 150 -35.51 -4.52 -18.83
N ASP A 151 -34.79 -4.97 -17.82
CA ASP A 151 -34.49 -4.17 -16.61
C ASP A 151 -33.38 -3.15 -16.79
N ILE A 152 -32.54 -3.32 -17.82
CA ILE A 152 -31.36 -2.48 -18.03
C ILE A 152 -31.73 -1.00 -18.10
N TYR A 153 -32.69 -0.62 -18.93
CA TYR A 153 -33.11 0.76 -19.11
C TYR A 153 -34.42 1.10 -18.36
N ALA A 154 -35.01 0.17 -17.66
CA ALA A 154 -36.20 0.41 -16.87
C ALA A 154 -35.92 1.43 -15.75
N ILE A 155 -36.78 2.45 -15.64
CA ILE A 155 -36.73 3.39 -14.53
C ILE A 155 -38.08 3.30 -13.83
N ASP A 156 -38.04 2.77 -12.61
CA ASP A 156 -39.20 2.84 -11.75
C ASP A 156 -39.22 4.18 -11.04
N TRP A 157 -40.05 5.10 -11.60
CA TRP A 157 -40.28 6.42 -11.02
C TRP A 157 -41.08 6.38 -9.71
N LYS A 158 -41.69 5.21 -9.41
CA LYS A 158 -42.45 4.97 -8.17
C LYS A 158 -41.58 4.36 -7.08
N ALA A 159 -40.59 3.60 -7.43
CA ALA A 159 -39.54 3.24 -6.49
C ALA A 159 -38.77 4.50 -6.13
N ASN A 160 -39.37 5.27 -5.30
CA ASN A 160 -38.97 6.60 -4.89
C ASN A 160 -37.56 6.57 -4.37
N TRP A 161 -36.64 6.84 -5.20
CA TRP A 161 -35.23 7.09 -4.91
C TRP A 161 -35.04 8.13 -3.82
N PHE A 162 -36.01 9.05 -3.73
CA PHE A 162 -36.05 10.09 -2.74
C PHE A 162 -36.97 9.75 -1.55
N GLU A 163 -37.97 8.90 -1.72
CA GLU A 163 -38.92 8.55 -0.65
C GLU A 163 -38.46 7.40 0.23
N SER A 164 -37.57 6.49 -0.24
CA SER A 164 -36.92 5.52 0.63
C SER A 164 -36.09 6.17 1.74
N PHE A 165 -35.77 7.44 1.59
CA PHE A 165 -35.15 8.25 2.64
C PHE A 165 -36.15 9.05 3.50
N SER A 166 -37.43 9.07 3.17
CA SER A 166 -38.29 10.09 3.74
C SER A 166 -39.39 9.63 4.65
N GLN A 167 -39.84 8.38 4.67
CA GLN A 167 -41.12 8.20 5.38
C GLN A 167 -41.30 7.05 6.34
N THR A 168 -40.45 6.03 6.43
CA THR A 168 -40.90 4.85 7.16
C THR A 168 -40.42 4.69 8.59
N GLU A 169 -39.37 5.40 9.06
CA GLU A 169 -38.92 5.22 10.46
C GLU A 169 -38.41 6.52 11.09
N ARG A 170 -39.33 7.46 11.29
CA ARG A 170 -39.03 8.69 12.03
C ARG A 170 -39.28 8.55 13.54
N LYS A 171 -38.81 7.50 14.18
CA LYS A 171 -38.96 7.41 15.64
C LYS A 171 -37.82 8.05 16.41
N THR A 172 -36.64 8.17 15.84
CA THR A 172 -35.53 8.89 16.47
C THR A 172 -35.06 10.00 15.54
N HIS A 173 -35.15 11.25 16.01
CA HIS A 173 -34.66 12.39 15.25
C HIS A 173 -33.14 12.50 15.45
N TRP A 174 -32.39 12.40 14.35
CA TRP A 174 -30.94 12.54 14.36
C TRP A 174 -30.52 13.89 13.80
N PRO A 175 -30.34 14.92 14.65
CA PRO A 175 -30.15 16.32 14.24
C PRO A 175 -28.82 16.58 13.54
N HIS A 176 -27.78 15.74 13.71
CA HIS A 176 -26.47 15.88 13.06
C HIS A 176 -26.60 15.87 11.53
N ARG A 177 -27.62 15.25 10.96
CA ARG A 177 -27.86 15.23 9.50
C ARG A 177 -28.13 16.63 8.93
N ALA A 178 -28.64 17.55 9.75
CA ALA A 178 -28.84 18.94 9.31
C ALA A 178 -27.50 19.66 9.08
N LEU A 179 -26.46 19.34 9.86
CA LEU A 179 -25.11 19.87 9.68
C LEU A 179 -24.46 19.44 8.36
N LEU A 180 -24.85 18.26 7.84
CA LEU A 180 -24.29 17.68 6.62
C LEU A 180 -25.01 18.11 5.34
N LYS A 181 -26.20 18.70 5.47
CA LYS A 181 -26.97 19.28 4.35
C LYS A 181 -26.52 20.72 4.13
N HIS A 182 -25.35 20.92 3.53
CA HIS A 182 -24.96 22.25 3.07
C HIS A 182 -25.74 22.64 1.84
N THR A 183 -26.76 23.40 2.08
CA THR A 183 -27.25 24.39 1.14
C THR A 183 -26.86 25.76 1.71
N SER A 184 -26.51 26.66 0.82
CA SER A 184 -26.06 28.03 1.05
C SER A 184 -27.08 28.98 1.77
N SER A 185 -28.05 28.43 2.45
CA SER A 185 -29.01 29.19 3.27
C SER A 185 -28.61 29.08 4.74
N ASN A 186 -28.42 30.22 5.34
CA ASN A 186 -28.12 30.56 6.75
C ASN A 186 -29.06 29.94 7.81
N THR A 187 -29.53 28.75 7.66
CA THR A 187 -30.21 28.02 8.73
C THR A 187 -29.17 27.55 9.74
N ARG A 188 -28.99 28.33 10.81
CA ARG A 188 -28.27 27.88 12.01
C ARG A 188 -28.90 26.57 12.45
N ALA A 189 -28.13 25.47 12.34
CA ALA A 189 -28.54 24.21 12.89
C ALA A 189 -28.78 24.44 14.39
N ILE A 190 -29.98 24.18 14.84
CA ILE A 190 -30.35 24.34 16.24
C ILE A 190 -29.64 23.25 17.02
N LEU A 191 -28.88 23.65 18.01
CA LEU A 191 -28.19 22.72 18.92
C LEU A 191 -29.25 21.88 19.66
N PRO A 192 -29.25 20.55 19.55
CA PRO A 192 -30.23 19.72 20.23
C PRO A 192 -30.07 19.80 21.76
N ALA A 193 -31.18 19.81 22.45
CA ALA A 193 -31.17 19.70 23.92
C ALA A 193 -30.68 18.32 24.36
N TRP A 194 -30.20 18.23 25.61
CA TRP A 194 -29.92 16.93 26.22
C TRP A 194 -31.22 16.20 26.49
N ASP A 195 -31.32 14.96 26.03
CA ASP A 195 -32.42 14.06 26.35
C ASP A 195 -31.98 13.12 27.46
N ARG A 196 -32.80 13.00 28.52
CA ARG A 196 -32.51 12.16 29.69
C ARG A 196 -32.52 10.67 29.33
N ASP A 197 -33.35 10.29 28.38
CA ASP A 197 -33.56 8.89 28.02
C ASP A 197 -32.59 8.45 26.91
N ASN A 198 -32.05 9.39 26.11
CA ASN A 198 -31.09 9.08 25.06
C ASN A 198 -30.20 10.26 24.73
N VAL A 199 -28.95 10.24 25.19
CA VAL A 199 -27.94 11.29 24.93
C VAL A 199 -27.28 11.19 23.57
N LEU A 200 -27.41 10.07 22.84
CA LEU A 200 -26.70 9.80 21.61
C LEU A 200 -26.97 10.79 20.47
N PRO A 201 -28.22 11.26 20.25
CA PRO A 201 -28.48 12.26 19.20
C PRO A 201 -27.69 13.56 19.40
N ARG A 202 -27.52 13.99 20.64
CA ARG A 202 -26.74 15.17 20.99
C ARG A 202 -25.24 14.88 20.81
N LEU A 203 -24.73 13.79 21.33
CA LEU A 203 -23.32 13.40 21.21
C LEU A 203 -22.90 13.19 19.75
N LEU A 204 -23.76 12.58 18.93
CA LEU A 204 -23.46 12.42 17.50
C LEU A 204 -23.48 13.78 16.74
N TYR A 205 -24.32 14.71 17.19
CA TYR A 205 -24.32 16.08 16.66
C TYR A 205 -22.98 16.78 16.98
N ASP A 206 -22.55 16.74 18.25
CA ASP A 206 -21.32 17.36 18.71
C ASP A 206 -20.07 16.72 18.03
N TYR A 207 -20.09 15.38 17.85
CA TYR A 207 -19.07 14.69 17.07
C TYR A 207 -19.01 15.15 15.61
N THR A 208 -20.17 15.29 14.97
CA THR A 208 -20.25 15.78 13.59
C THR A 208 -19.71 17.20 13.47
N GLN A 209 -20.05 18.05 14.43
CA GLN A 209 -19.54 19.42 14.50
C GLN A 209 -18.02 19.48 14.69
N GLN A 210 -17.48 18.63 15.56
CA GLN A 210 -16.02 18.49 15.73
C GLN A 210 -15.34 18.06 14.44
N LEU A 211 -15.87 17.04 13.74
CA LEU A 211 -15.31 16.60 12.47
C LEU A 211 -15.34 17.69 11.38
N LEU A 212 -16.36 18.54 11.37
CA LEU A 212 -16.47 19.66 10.44
C LEU A 212 -15.46 20.77 10.75
N GLN A 213 -15.17 21.02 12.03
CA GLN A 213 -14.29 22.10 12.47
C GLN A 213 -12.82 21.70 12.48
N PHE A 214 -12.51 20.51 13.00
CA PHE A 214 -11.15 20.08 13.31
C PHE A 214 -10.69 18.87 12.49
N GLY A 215 -11.58 18.27 11.70
CA GLY A 215 -11.27 17.07 10.94
C GLY A 215 -11.30 15.81 11.79
N GLY A 216 -10.56 14.79 11.38
CA GLY A 216 -10.51 13.48 12.02
C GLY A 216 -9.12 13.11 12.52
N VAL A 217 -8.97 11.91 13.06
CA VAL A 217 -7.73 11.40 13.65
C VAL A 217 -6.52 11.46 12.70
N LYS A 218 -6.74 11.34 11.39
CA LYS A 218 -5.64 11.29 10.39
C LYS A 218 -5.46 12.57 9.58
N LYS A 219 -6.47 13.43 9.51
CA LYS A 219 -6.47 14.65 8.68
C LYS A 219 -7.22 15.77 9.41
N SER A 220 -6.63 16.95 9.45
CA SER A 220 -7.22 18.17 10.05
C SER A 220 -8.40 18.73 9.26
N THR A 221 -8.59 18.32 8.02
CA THR A 221 -9.75 18.69 7.19
C THR A 221 -10.33 17.45 6.52
N LEU A 222 -11.63 17.26 6.60
CA LEU A 222 -12.34 16.15 5.99
C LEU A 222 -13.34 16.65 4.94
N ALA A 223 -13.45 15.90 3.85
CA ALA A 223 -14.56 16.12 2.91
C ALA A 223 -15.88 15.70 3.57
N ILE A 224 -16.99 16.41 3.26
CA ILE A 224 -18.32 16.10 3.79
C ILE A 224 -18.70 14.63 3.56
N SER A 225 -18.37 14.06 2.40
CA SER A 225 -18.60 12.65 2.10
C SER A 225 -17.85 11.68 3.05
N SER A 226 -16.71 12.10 3.60
CA SER A 226 -15.98 11.33 4.62
C SER A 226 -16.64 11.51 5.98
N ILE A 227 -17.08 12.72 6.33
CA ILE A 227 -17.80 12.97 7.59
C ILE A 227 -19.09 12.16 7.62
N VAL A 228 -19.85 12.14 6.52
CA VAL A 228 -21.05 11.29 6.39
C VAL A 228 -20.75 9.84 6.71
N LYS A 229 -19.61 9.27 6.25
CA LYS A 229 -19.23 7.90 6.57
C LYS A 229 -18.94 7.70 8.06
N TYR A 230 -18.26 8.64 8.68
CA TYR A 230 -17.92 8.56 10.11
C TYR A 230 -19.13 8.77 11.03
N THR A 231 -20.14 9.47 10.57
CA THR A 231 -21.35 9.80 11.35
C THR A 231 -22.54 8.94 10.98
N HIS A 232 -22.42 8.04 10.00
CA HIS A 232 -23.48 7.08 9.63
C HIS A 232 -23.57 5.93 10.63
N LEU A 233 -23.67 6.29 11.92
CA LEU A 233 -23.78 5.37 13.05
C LEU A 233 -25.20 5.30 13.58
N GLU A 234 -26.10 6.16 13.15
CA GLU A 234 -27.45 6.26 13.68
C GLU A 234 -28.26 4.95 13.61
N HIS A 235 -28.10 4.18 12.54
CA HIS A 235 -28.78 2.89 12.38
C HIS A 235 -28.24 1.82 13.35
N VAL A 236 -26.97 1.93 13.75
CA VAL A 236 -26.34 1.05 14.73
C VAL A 236 -26.71 1.47 16.15
N LEU A 237 -26.76 2.78 16.41
CA LEU A 237 -27.03 3.36 17.74
C LEU A 237 -28.51 3.33 18.11
N THR A 238 -29.43 3.36 17.14
CA THR A 238 -30.88 3.37 17.40
C THR A 238 -31.37 2.17 18.25
N PRO A 239 -30.90 0.94 18.05
CA PRO A 239 -31.28 -0.19 18.91
C PRO A 239 -30.69 -0.16 20.32
N TYR A 240 -29.67 0.70 20.55
CA TYR A 240 -28.91 0.77 21.79
C TYR A 240 -28.92 2.20 22.35
N PRO A 241 -30.08 2.72 22.82
CA PRO A 241 -30.13 4.04 23.43
C PRO A 241 -29.28 4.09 24.70
N LEU A 242 -28.63 5.23 24.94
CA LEU A 242 -27.83 5.48 26.14
C LEU A 242 -28.50 6.58 26.96
N SER A 243 -29.00 6.23 28.14
CA SER A 243 -29.59 7.22 29.04
C SER A 243 -28.51 8.14 29.64
N TYR A 244 -28.93 9.35 30.06
CA TYR A 244 -28.01 10.27 30.71
C TYR A 244 -27.40 9.71 32.02
N PRO A 245 -28.19 9.04 32.91
CA PRO A 245 -27.61 8.35 34.07
C PRO A 245 -26.61 7.25 33.73
N ASP A 246 -26.91 6.44 32.70
CA ASP A 246 -26.00 5.37 32.27
C ASP A 246 -24.72 5.91 31.63
N ALA A 247 -24.80 7.04 30.98
CA ALA A 247 -23.64 7.70 30.39
C ALA A 247 -22.62 8.17 31.44
N LEU A 248 -23.10 8.56 32.63
CA LEU A 248 -22.27 8.96 33.78
C LEU A 248 -21.77 7.76 34.62
N ASN A 249 -22.30 6.57 34.41
CA ASN A 249 -21.93 5.38 35.15
C ASN A 249 -20.90 4.55 34.39
N GLU A 250 -19.70 4.38 34.99
CA GLU A 250 -18.57 3.68 34.37
C GLU A 250 -18.91 2.28 33.89
N ASP A 251 -19.58 1.48 34.73
CA ASP A 251 -19.94 0.10 34.37
C ASP A 251 -21.02 0.04 33.27
N ALA A 252 -22.01 0.91 33.36
CA ALA A 252 -23.11 0.97 32.41
C ALA A 252 -22.64 1.41 31.03
N ILE A 253 -21.83 2.47 30.94
CA ILE A 253 -21.33 2.97 29.66
C ILE A 253 -20.38 2.00 28.99
N ASN A 254 -19.48 1.35 29.75
CA ASN A 254 -18.58 0.35 29.19
C ASN A 254 -19.32 -0.90 28.70
N LYS A 255 -20.35 -1.35 29.44
CA LYS A 255 -21.23 -2.42 29.01
C LYS A 255 -21.99 -2.06 27.72
N TRP A 256 -22.53 -0.83 27.66
CA TRP A 256 -23.18 -0.31 26.44
C TRP A 256 -22.22 -0.29 25.24
N ALA A 257 -21.04 0.28 25.43
CA ALA A 257 -20.02 0.34 24.38
C ALA A 257 -19.63 -1.05 23.86
N TYR A 258 -19.45 -2.00 24.77
CA TYR A 258 -19.15 -3.39 24.46
C TYR A 258 -20.30 -4.05 23.66
N GLN A 259 -21.55 -3.87 24.08
CA GLN A 259 -22.71 -4.42 23.37
C GLN A 259 -22.82 -3.88 21.95
N VAL A 260 -22.69 -2.56 21.77
CA VAL A 260 -22.71 -1.95 20.43
C VAL A 260 -21.57 -2.48 19.58
N TYR A 261 -20.35 -2.50 20.11
CA TYR A 261 -19.16 -2.94 19.36
C TYR A 261 -19.31 -4.37 18.84
N HIS A 262 -19.79 -5.30 19.66
CA HIS A 262 -19.96 -6.69 19.28
C HIS A 262 -21.20 -6.97 18.41
N SER A 263 -22.13 -6.02 18.32
CA SER A 263 -23.24 -6.11 17.36
C SER A 263 -22.84 -5.76 15.94
N LEU A 264 -21.65 -5.15 15.75
CA LEU A 264 -21.16 -4.73 14.45
C LEU A 264 -20.55 -5.90 13.69
N THR A 265 -21.03 -6.10 12.47
CA THR A 265 -20.63 -7.24 11.63
C THR A 265 -19.43 -6.96 10.74
N SER A 266 -19.03 -5.70 10.57
CA SER A 266 -17.89 -5.32 9.72
C SER A 266 -16.81 -4.55 10.47
N ASP A 267 -15.56 -4.87 10.20
CA ASP A 267 -14.37 -4.20 10.76
C ASP A 267 -14.37 -2.69 10.52
N SER A 268 -14.88 -2.27 9.34
CA SER A 268 -15.01 -0.85 9.02
C SER A 268 -16.01 -0.12 9.91
N GLN A 269 -17.10 -0.78 10.29
CA GLN A 269 -18.07 -0.22 11.25
C GLN A 269 -17.47 -0.21 12.65
N GLN A 270 -16.80 -1.28 13.08
CA GLN A 270 -16.10 -1.34 14.36
C GLN A 270 -15.06 -0.23 14.47
N GLN A 271 -14.25 -0.03 13.44
CA GLN A 271 -13.27 1.07 13.40
C GLN A 271 -13.93 2.46 13.48
N THR A 272 -15.04 2.65 12.75
CA THR A 272 -15.79 3.92 12.77
C THR A 272 -16.38 4.16 14.15
N PHE A 273 -16.92 3.12 14.78
CA PHE A 273 -17.47 3.20 16.12
C PHE A 273 -16.38 3.50 17.18
N VAL A 274 -15.22 2.90 17.08
CA VAL A 274 -14.07 3.22 17.96
C VAL A 274 -13.63 4.68 17.82
N TYR A 275 -13.69 5.28 16.63
CA TYR A 275 -13.45 6.71 16.49
C TYR A 275 -14.51 7.56 17.21
N PHE A 276 -15.75 7.13 17.21
CA PHE A 276 -16.81 7.77 17.99
C PHE A 276 -16.61 7.57 19.49
N LEU A 277 -16.27 6.36 19.96
CA LEU A 277 -15.92 6.10 21.38
C LEU A 277 -14.74 6.96 21.83
N ARG A 278 -13.75 7.14 20.98
CA ARG A 278 -12.62 8.04 21.26
C ARG A 278 -13.06 9.51 21.39
N PHE A 279 -14.04 9.95 20.62
CA PHE A 279 -14.66 11.27 20.83
C PHE A 279 -15.40 11.32 22.17
N LEU A 280 -16.18 10.29 22.47
CA LEU A 280 -16.94 10.19 23.73
C LEU A 280 -16.04 10.25 24.97
N SER A 281 -14.87 9.62 24.93
CA SER A 281 -13.93 9.63 26.05
C SER A 281 -13.36 11.02 26.39
N PHE A 282 -13.61 12.03 25.57
CA PHE A 282 -13.27 13.43 25.85
C PHE A 282 -14.48 14.27 26.26
N GLN A 283 -15.68 13.70 26.34
CA GLN A 283 -16.88 14.41 26.76
C GLN A 283 -17.11 14.20 28.26
N GLU A 284 -17.49 15.23 28.99
CA GLU A 284 -17.72 15.18 30.43
C GLU A 284 -18.74 14.11 30.86
N GLN A 285 -19.71 13.82 30.02
CA GLN A 285 -20.78 12.84 30.30
C GLN A 285 -20.37 11.38 30.07
N THR A 286 -19.25 11.16 29.36
CA THR A 286 -18.86 9.84 28.87
C THR A 286 -17.37 9.57 28.97
N ASP A 287 -16.65 10.32 29.82
CA ASP A 287 -15.19 10.25 29.98
C ASP A 287 -14.70 8.93 30.62
N SER A 288 -15.62 8.18 31.23
CA SER A 288 -15.34 6.88 31.87
C SER A 288 -15.22 5.70 30.89
N ILE A 289 -15.28 5.94 29.56
CA ILE A 289 -15.12 4.89 28.56
C ILE A 289 -13.69 4.36 28.55
N ASP A 290 -13.55 3.06 28.79
CA ASP A 290 -12.27 2.35 28.65
C ASP A 290 -12.02 1.92 27.21
N LEU A 291 -11.19 2.67 26.50
CA LEU A 291 -10.83 2.39 25.11
C LEU A 291 -9.92 1.16 24.94
N THR A 292 -9.32 0.65 25.99
CA THR A 292 -8.36 -0.47 25.91
C THR A 292 -9.05 -1.79 25.53
N GLN A 293 -10.35 -1.88 25.70
CA GLN A 293 -11.17 -3.05 25.37
C GLN A 293 -11.50 -3.14 23.87
N PHE A 294 -11.28 -2.06 23.11
CA PHE A 294 -11.70 -1.97 21.71
C PHE A 294 -10.48 -1.86 20.79
N ASN A 295 -10.06 -2.99 20.23
CA ASN A 295 -9.00 -3.08 19.24
C ASN A 295 -9.56 -3.55 17.90
N PRO A 296 -10.12 -2.63 17.09
CA PRO A 296 -10.60 -3.03 15.77
C PRO A 296 -9.43 -3.52 14.92
N PRO A 297 -9.62 -4.61 14.17
CA PRO A 297 -8.57 -5.10 13.30
C PRO A 297 -8.15 -4.02 12.30
N THR A 298 -6.85 -3.88 12.08
CA THR A 298 -6.31 -3.01 11.04
C THR A 298 -6.59 -3.65 9.69
N THR A 299 -7.77 -3.40 9.15
CA THR A 299 -8.12 -3.91 7.83
C THR A 299 -7.35 -3.17 6.75
N ALA A 300 -6.66 -3.94 5.90
CA ALA A 300 -6.31 -3.47 4.58
C ALA A 300 -7.61 -3.04 3.86
N PRO A 301 -7.61 -1.96 3.06
CA PRO A 301 -8.79 -1.56 2.34
C PRO A 301 -9.33 -2.75 1.52
N ALA A 302 -10.56 -3.15 1.75
CA ALA A 302 -11.20 -4.19 0.97
C ALA A 302 -11.20 -3.77 -0.51
N VAL A 303 -10.55 -4.53 -1.35
CA VAL A 303 -10.45 -4.29 -2.78
C VAL A 303 -11.19 -5.40 -3.50
N SER A 304 -12.14 -5.01 -4.35
CA SER A 304 -12.79 -5.97 -5.24
C SER A 304 -11.94 -6.13 -6.51
N PRO A 305 -11.37 -7.31 -6.76
CA PRO A 305 -10.46 -7.54 -7.89
C PRO A 305 -11.17 -7.77 -9.23
N ALA A 306 -12.49 -7.66 -9.28
CA ALA A 306 -13.27 -7.89 -10.50
C ALA A 306 -12.83 -6.99 -11.65
N ARG A 307 -12.65 -7.57 -12.81
CA ARG A 307 -12.34 -6.87 -14.06
C ARG A 307 -13.00 -7.58 -15.25
N LEU A 308 -13.11 -6.89 -16.37
CA LEU A 308 -13.57 -7.40 -17.66
C LEU A 308 -12.37 -7.50 -18.60
N ASP A 309 -12.33 -8.54 -19.39
CA ASP A 309 -11.50 -8.61 -20.59
C ASP A 309 -12.15 -7.86 -21.77
N MET A 310 -11.47 -7.80 -22.91
CA MET A 310 -11.96 -7.07 -24.08
C MET A 310 -13.18 -7.72 -24.73
N ALA A 311 -13.30 -9.05 -24.68
CA ALA A 311 -14.45 -9.77 -25.20
C ALA A 311 -15.69 -9.55 -24.32
N GLN A 312 -15.51 -9.54 -23.01
CA GLN A 312 -16.56 -9.20 -22.05
C GLN A 312 -17.03 -7.74 -22.18
N LEU A 313 -16.07 -6.82 -22.44
CA LEU A 313 -16.42 -5.42 -22.73
C LEU A 313 -17.28 -5.32 -23.99
N ASP A 314 -16.92 -6.02 -25.07
CA ASP A 314 -17.73 -6.02 -26.28
C ASP A 314 -19.12 -6.59 -26.05
N THR A 315 -19.23 -7.70 -25.32
CA THR A 315 -20.51 -8.26 -24.89
C THR A 315 -21.37 -7.26 -24.12
N LEU A 316 -20.76 -6.52 -23.20
CA LEU A 316 -21.44 -5.46 -22.45
C LEU A 316 -21.95 -4.35 -23.37
N ILE A 317 -21.13 -3.90 -24.30
CA ILE A 317 -21.49 -2.85 -25.26
C ILE A 317 -22.64 -3.31 -26.17
N GLN A 318 -22.54 -4.50 -26.72
CA GLN A 318 -23.61 -5.09 -27.57
C GLN A 318 -24.92 -5.23 -26.78
N THR A 319 -24.83 -5.67 -25.53
CA THR A 319 -25.99 -5.75 -24.65
C THR A 319 -26.63 -4.39 -24.42
N LEU A 320 -25.86 -3.34 -24.16
CA LEU A 320 -26.37 -1.98 -23.97
C LEU A 320 -27.00 -1.40 -25.25
N ILE A 321 -26.47 -1.73 -26.42
CA ILE A 321 -27.01 -1.29 -27.70
C ILE A 321 -28.33 -2.04 -28.05
N ASN A 322 -28.33 -3.35 -27.84
CA ASN A 322 -29.44 -4.21 -28.24
C ASN A 322 -30.59 -4.29 -27.25
N SER A 323 -30.37 -3.84 -26.00
CA SER A 323 -31.44 -3.76 -25.01
C SER A 323 -32.46 -2.70 -25.42
N ASN A 324 -33.73 -3.02 -25.29
CA ASN A 324 -34.86 -2.19 -25.72
C ASN A 324 -34.88 -0.82 -25.01
N SER A 325 -34.15 0.13 -25.54
CA SER A 325 -34.26 1.52 -25.11
C SER A 325 -35.21 2.26 -26.02
N THR A 326 -36.25 2.83 -25.44
CA THR A 326 -37.16 3.73 -26.16
C THR A 326 -36.46 5.03 -26.59
N HIS A 327 -35.29 5.28 -26.08
CA HIS A 327 -34.48 6.46 -26.32
C HIS A 327 -33.06 6.11 -26.78
N PRO A 328 -32.76 6.12 -28.08
CA PRO A 328 -31.48 5.69 -28.64
C PRO A 328 -30.29 6.49 -28.11
N PHE A 329 -30.49 7.76 -27.75
CA PHE A 329 -29.43 8.57 -27.16
C PHE A 329 -29.02 8.11 -25.73
N ARG A 330 -29.94 7.49 -25.00
CA ARG A 330 -29.60 6.89 -23.69
C ARG A 330 -28.64 5.71 -23.89
N SER A 331 -28.88 4.87 -24.88
CA SER A 331 -27.98 3.76 -25.20
C SER A 331 -26.63 4.29 -25.65
N LEU A 332 -26.56 5.28 -26.52
CA LEU A 332 -25.32 5.91 -26.97
C LEU A 332 -24.51 6.49 -25.80
N PHE A 333 -25.16 7.26 -24.91
CA PHE A 333 -24.48 7.87 -23.78
C PHE A 333 -24.06 6.84 -22.74
N ALA A 334 -24.84 5.79 -22.48
CA ALA A 334 -24.49 4.68 -21.62
C ALA A 334 -23.27 3.90 -22.14
N VAL A 335 -23.22 3.63 -23.46
CA VAL A 335 -22.09 2.97 -24.09
C VAL A 335 -20.84 3.84 -24.03
N VAL A 336 -20.94 5.13 -24.36
CA VAL A 336 -19.77 6.02 -24.27
C VAL A 336 -19.32 6.23 -22.82
N ALA A 337 -20.24 6.27 -21.84
CA ALA A 337 -19.89 6.26 -20.43
C ALA A 337 -19.10 4.99 -20.03
N THR A 338 -19.49 3.83 -20.58
CA THR A 338 -18.76 2.56 -20.41
C THR A 338 -17.35 2.66 -20.97
N LEU A 339 -17.21 3.16 -22.21
CA LEU A 339 -15.91 3.31 -22.87
C LEU A 339 -15.00 4.30 -22.14
N LEU A 340 -15.55 5.42 -21.62
CA LEU A 340 -14.81 6.38 -20.79
C LEU A 340 -14.40 5.76 -19.46
N GLY A 341 -15.27 5.01 -18.80
CA GLY A 341 -14.96 4.27 -17.58
C GLY A 341 -13.85 3.26 -17.78
N PHE A 342 -13.85 2.57 -18.92
CA PHE A 342 -12.88 1.55 -19.27
C PHE A 342 -11.58 2.15 -19.80
N PHE A 343 -11.59 2.77 -20.98
CA PHE A 343 -10.36 3.22 -21.65
C PHE A 343 -9.69 4.43 -21.00
N CYS A 344 -10.48 5.37 -20.46
CA CYS A 344 -9.94 6.51 -19.71
C CYS A 344 -9.83 6.25 -18.22
N MET A 345 -10.20 5.06 -17.75
CA MET A 345 -10.09 4.68 -16.34
C MET A 345 -10.77 5.66 -15.39
N LEU A 346 -11.87 6.27 -15.80
CA LEU A 346 -12.55 7.31 -15.06
C LEU A 346 -13.44 6.73 -13.95
N ARG A 347 -13.48 7.44 -12.83
CA ARG A 347 -14.45 7.17 -11.78
C ARG A 347 -15.85 7.60 -12.21
N ARG A 348 -16.88 6.96 -11.65
CA ARG A 348 -18.29 7.25 -11.92
C ARG A 348 -18.61 8.76 -11.91
N GLY A 349 -18.20 9.47 -10.86
CA GLY A 349 -18.44 10.91 -10.77
C GLY A 349 -17.62 11.74 -11.76
N GLU A 350 -16.45 11.26 -12.17
CA GLU A 350 -15.63 11.92 -13.18
C GLU A 350 -16.27 11.83 -14.56
N VAL A 351 -16.79 10.66 -14.96
CA VAL A 351 -17.52 10.46 -16.23
C VAL A 351 -18.71 11.41 -16.34
N LEU A 352 -19.48 11.56 -15.24
CA LEU A 352 -20.66 12.43 -15.25
C LEU A 352 -20.33 13.93 -15.33
N ARG A 353 -19.16 14.33 -14.83
CA ARG A 353 -18.74 15.73 -14.76
C ARG A 353 -17.84 16.19 -15.90
N LEU A 354 -17.45 15.30 -16.81
CA LEU A 354 -16.71 15.69 -18.01
C LEU A 354 -17.50 16.72 -18.81
N ARG A 355 -16.83 17.79 -19.22
CA ARG A 355 -17.39 18.85 -20.07
C ARG A 355 -17.00 18.64 -21.52
N CYS A 356 -17.67 19.30 -22.42
CA CYS A 356 -17.36 19.20 -23.86
C CYS A 356 -15.91 19.60 -24.17
N LYS A 357 -15.37 20.61 -23.48
CA LYS A 357 -13.97 21.04 -23.62
C LYS A 357 -12.94 20.07 -23.04
N ASP A 358 -13.36 19.19 -22.14
CA ASP A 358 -12.46 18.26 -21.46
C ASP A 358 -12.13 17.01 -22.33
N ILE A 359 -12.86 16.82 -23.45
CA ILE A 359 -12.70 15.68 -24.34
C ILE A 359 -12.21 16.14 -25.71
N GLN A 360 -11.10 15.54 -26.15
CA GLN A 360 -10.59 15.69 -27.51
C GLN A 360 -10.46 14.31 -28.13
N PHE A 361 -11.03 14.13 -29.30
CA PHE A 361 -11.00 12.87 -30.03
C PHE A 361 -10.52 13.06 -31.46
N VAL A 362 -9.49 12.31 -31.85
CA VAL A 362 -8.94 12.31 -33.20
C VAL A 362 -9.39 11.03 -33.94
N PRO A 363 -10.40 11.10 -34.81
CA PRO A 363 -11.00 9.92 -35.43
C PRO A 363 -10.00 9.07 -36.26
N LYS A 364 -9.04 9.70 -36.91
CA LYS A 364 -8.05 9.05 -37.76
C LYS A 364 -7.15 8.09 -36.99
N THR A 365 -6.63 8.51 -35.88
CA THR A 365 -5.72 7.71 -35.05
C THR A 365 -6.46 6.94 -33.96
N GLY A 366 -7.66 7.37 -33.58
CA GLY A 366 -8.40 6.86 -32.44
C GLY A 366 -7.93 7.43 -31.11
N LEU A 367 -7.01 8.39 -31.12
CA LEU A 367 -6.53 9.01 -29.89
C LEU A 367 -7.66 9.80 -29.21
N LEU A 368 -7.90 9.47 -27.96
CA LEU A 368 -8.82 10.15 -27.07
C LEU A 368 -8.03 10.77 -25.91
N THR A 369 -8.20 12.05 -25.72
CA THR A 369 -7.65 12.79 -24.57
C THR A 369 -8.80 13.24 -23.68
N ALA A 370 -8.73 12.90 -22.41
CA ALA A 370 -9.72 13.29 -21.40
C ALA A 370 -9.05 14.05 -20.25
N THR A 371 -9.44 15.30 -20.05
CA THR A 371 -8.92 16.16 -18.98
C THR A 371 -9.90 16.13 -17.80
N VAL A 372 -9.46 15.59 -16.69
CA VAL A 372 -10.27 15.46 -15.46
C VAL A 372 -9.92 16.57 -14.50
N THR A 373 -10.86 17.47 -14.26
CA THR A 373 -10.67 18.64 -13.39
C THR A 373 -11.75 18.72 -12.31
N ASN A 374 -11.58 19.66 -11.39
CA ASN A 374 -12.65 20.06 -10.49
C ASN A 374 -13.68 20.89 -11.26
N THR A 375 -14.96 20.66 -11.01
CA THR A 375 -16.08 21.36 -11.61
C THR A 375 -17.01 21.88 -10.52
N GLU A 376 -18.00 22.71 -10.87
CA GLU A 376 -19.04 23.13 -9.93
C GLU A 376 -19.82 21.96 -9.34
N GLU A 377 -20.02 20.89 -10.12
CA GLU A 377 -20.73 19.66 -9.71
C GLU A 377 -19.92 18.75 -8.80
N GLY A 378 -18.62 19.04 -8.56
CA GLY A 378 -17.80 18.31 -7.62
C GLY A 378 -16.30 18.29 -7.94
N LYS A 379 -15.54 17.79 -6.96
CA LYS A 379 -14.07 17.74 -7.01
C LYS A 379 -13.57 16.35 -7.36
N THR A 380 -12.34 16.27 -7.90
CA THR A 380 -11.60 15.02 -8.01
C THR A 380 -11.25 14.51 -6.61
N LYS A 381 -11.02 13.20 -6.45
CA LYS A 381 -10.71 12.61 -5.13
C LYS A 381 -9.42 13.16 -4.52
N SER A 382 -8.42 13.47 -5.34
CA SER A 382 -7.15 14.07 -4.93
C SER A 382 -7.18 15.60 -4.90
N GLY A 383 -8.21 16.24 -5.46
CA GLY A 383 -8.26 17.69 -5.69
C GLY A 383 -7.42 18.14 -6.88
N GLN A 384 -6.55 17.28 -7.42
CA GLN A 384 -5.64 17.62 -8.52
C GLN A 384 -6.24 17.28 -9.89
N PRO A 385 -6.03 18.10 -10.90
CA PRO A 385 -6.39 17.79 -12.28
C PRO A 385 -5.42 16.73 -12.85
N ARG A 386 -5.90 16.01 -13.88
CA ARG A 386 -5.07 15.10 -14.66
C ARG A 386 -5.60 14.97 -16.07
N THR A 387 -4.70 14.64 -16.99
CA THR A 387 -5.05 14.31 -18.37
C THR A 387 -4.80 12.82 -18.60
N VAL A 388 -5.75 12.16 -19.23
CA VAL A 388 -5.69 10.74 -19.60
C VAL A 388 -5.62 10.66 -21.11
N TYR A 389 -4.64 9.93 -21.61
CA TYR A 389 -4.47 9.61 -23.02
C TYR A 389 -4.80 8.14 -23.25
N THR A 390 -5.54 7.84 -24.29
CA THR A 390 -5.88 6.47 -24.64
C THR A 390 -6.21 6.36 -26.13
N THR A 391 -6.14 5.15 -26.67
CA THR A 391 -6.59 4.86 -28.03
C THR A 391 -7.91 4.10 -27.99
N ILE A 392 -8.83 4.47 -28.86
CA ILE A 392 -10.13 3.84 -28.99
C ILE A 392 -10.09 2.89 -30.20
N PRO A 393 -10.44 1.61 -30.02
CA PRO A 393 -10.51 0.64 -31.12
C PRO A 393 -11.42 1.10 -32.25
N THR A 394 -11.08 0.71 -33.46
CA THR A 394 -11.77 1.14 -34.70
C THR A 394 -13.27 0.93 -34.63
N GLY A 395 -13.72 -0.20 -34.07
CA GLY A 395 -15.13 -0.54 -33.92
C GLY A 395 -15.96 0.46 -33.11
N TYR A 396 -15.32 1.17 -32.18
CA TYR A 396 -16.01 2.12 -31.27
C TYR A 396 -15.83 3.60 -31.64
N ARG A 397 -14.99 3.93 -32.65
CA ARG A 397 -14.67 5.32 -33.01
C ARG A 397 -15.91 6.11 -33.46
N LYS A 398 -16.82 5.45 -34.20
CA LYS A 398 -18.06 6.07 -34.66
C LYS A 398 -18.94 6.59 -33.49
N LEU A 399 -18.92 5.94 -32.35
CA LEU A 399 -19.67 6.35 -31.16
C LEU A 399 -19.22 7.73 -30.65
N PHE A 400 -17.90 7.93 -30.56
CA PHE A 400 -17.35 9.24 -30.18
C PHE A 400 -17.58 10.32 -31.24
N GLN A 401 -17.51 9.97 -32.53
CA GLN A 401 -17.86 10.90 -33.61
C GLN A 401 -19.32 11.32 -33.55
N SER A 402 -20.23 10.39 -33.25
CA SER A 402 -21.64 10.68 -33.09
C SER A 402 -21.92 11.66 -31.94
N ILE A 403 -21.25 11.45 -30.78
CA ILE A 403 -21.36 12.42 -29.67
C ILE A 403 -20.76 13.77 -30.08
N GLY A 404 -19.61 13.81 -30.74
CA GLY A 404 -19.03 15.04 -31.25
C GLY A 404 -19.95 15.80 -32.21
N ALA A 405 -20.71 15.08 -33.06
CA ALA A 405 -21.70 15.67 -33.93
C ALA A 405 -22.91 16.23 -33.15
N ILE A 406 -23.43 15.49 -32.17
CA ILE A 406 -24.52 15.94 -31.28
C ILE A 406 -24.12 17.20 -30.47
N LYS A 407 -22.85 17.25 -30.04
CA LYS A 407 -22.33 18.37 -29.22
C LYS A 407 -21.74 19.51 -30.05
N LYS A 408 -21.84 19.46 -31.36
CA LYS A 408 -21.36 20.54 -32.22
C LYS A 408 -22.06 21.84 -31.90
N GLY A 409 -21.31 22.88 -31.49
CA GLY A 409 -21.86 24.16 -31.09
C GLY A 409 -22.47 24.23 -29.69
N ALA A 410 -22.34 23.18 -28.91
CA ALA A 410 -22.67 23.19 -27.48
C ALA A 410 -21.69 24.08 -26.69
N ASP A 411 -22.16 24.64 -25.56
CA ASP A 411 -21.28 25.34 -24.62
C ASP A 411 -20.12 24.43 -24.20
N PRO A 412 -18.85 24.87 -24.31
CA PRO A 412 -17.67 24.11 -23.89
C PRO A 412 -17.71 23.63 -22.45
N ASP A 413 -18.35 24.36 -21.56
CA ASP A 413 -18.50 24.02 -20.14
C ASP A 413 -19.70 23.10 -19.85
N SER A 414 -20.57 22.87 -20.85
CA SER A 414 -21.69 21.94 -20.69
C SER A 414 -21.19 20.49 -20.52
N PRO A 415 -21.89 19.64 -19.74
CA PRO A 415 -21.52 18.25 -19.58
C PRO A 415 -21.50 17.48 -20.91
N TYR A 416 -20.45 16.67 -21.08
CA TYR A 416 -20.25 15.91 -22.32
C TYR A 416 -21.35 14.86 -22.56
N LEU A 417 -21.73 14.12 -21.52
CA LEU A 417 -22.81 13.13 -21.58
C LEU A 417 -24.08 13.68 -20.93
N ALA A 418 -24.71 14.65 -21.57
CA ALA A 418 -25.97 15.24 -21.11
C ALA A 418 -26.71 15.91 -22.23
N PHE A 419 -28.04 16.07 -22.10
CA PHE A 419 -28.81 17.07 -22.80
C PHE A 419 -28.95 18.37 -21.97
N VAL A 420 -29.42 19.41 -22.59
CA VAL A 420 -29.61 20.70 -21.93
C VAL A 420 -30.55 20.54 -20.72
N GLY A 421 -30.16 21.07 -19.58
CA GLY A 421 -30.95 21.06 -18.34
C GLY A 421 -30.89 19.79 -17.52
N GLU A 422 -30.18 18.73 -17.95
CA GLU A 422 -30.04 17.50 -17.18
C GLU A 422 -29.10 17.68 -15.98
N LYS A 423 -29.62 17.43 -14.78
CA LYS A 423 -28.85 17.42 -13.54
C LYS A 423 -28.00 16.16 -13.42
N ILE A 424 -26.94 16.20 -12.60
CA ILE A 424 -26.03 15.07 -12.39
C ILE A 424 -26.75 13.80 -11.93
N HIS A 425 -27.78 13.91 -11.11
CA HIS A 425 -28.58 12.76 -10.67
C HIS A 425 -29.38 12.13 -11.83
N SER A 426 -29.97 12.94 -12.69
CA SER A 426 -30.67 12.43 -13.88
C SER A 426 -29.70 11.70 -14.82
N ARG A 427 -28.51 12.28 -15.07
CA ARG A 427 -27.47 11.64 -15.88
C ARG A 427 -27.00 10.32 -15.27
N GLN A 428 -26.92 10.24 -13.95
CA GLN A 428 -26.61 9.01 -13.26
C GLN A 428 -27.66 7.91 -13.51
N LEU A 429 -28.93 8.25 -13.42
CA LEU A 429 -30.04 7.32 -13.67
C LEU A 429 -30.11 6.91 -15.13
N TYR A 430 -29.97 7.87 -16.05
CA TYR A 430 -30.13 7.59 -17.48
C TYR A 430 -28.94 6.87 -18.09
N TYR A 431 -27.70 7.14 -17.67
CA TYR A 431 -26.53 6.72 -18.40
C TYR A 431 -25.66 5.73 -17.61
N LEU A 432 -25.59 5.82 -16.28
CA LEU A 432 -24.73 4.91 -15.49
C LEU A 432 -25.48 3.74 -14.84
N LEU A 433 -26.75 3.94 -14.48
CA LEU A 433 -27.56 2.85 -13.94
C LEU A 433 -27.74 1.70 -14.95
N PRO A 434 -28.03 1.94 -16.23
CA PRO A 434 -28.08 0.91 -17.25
C PRO A 434 -26.77 0.10 -17.34
N VAL A 435 -25.61 0.77 -17.31
CA VAL A 435 -24.30 0.11 -17.34
C VAL A 435 -24.13 -0.79 -16.12
N THR A 436 -24.48 -0.30 -14.92
CA THR A 436 -24.37 -1.11 -13.70
C THR A 436 -25.29 -2.33 -13.71
N ARG A 437 -26.50 -2.20 -14.24
CA ARG A 437 -27.45 -3.31 -14.40
C ARG A 437 -26.97 -4.33 -15.41
N ALA A 438 -26.51 -3.89 -16.56
CA ALA A 438 -25.95 -4.77 -17.59
C ALA A 438 -24.71 -5.52 -17.07
N LEU A 439 -23.82 -4.84 -16.35
CA LEU A 439 -22.68 -5.47 -15.67
C LEU A 439 -23.12 -6.57 -14.70
N LYS A 440 -24.11 -6.29 -13.86
CA LYS A 440 -24.63 -7.27 -12.88
C LYS A 440 -25.33 -8.44 -13.58
N MET A 441 -26.10 -8.16 -14.60
CA MET A 441 -26.81 -9.18 -15.36
C MET A 441 -25.84 -10.15 -16.04
N LEU A 442 -24.79 -9.63 -16.68
CA LEU A 442 -23.85 -10.43 -17.45
C LEU A 442 -22.81 -11.14 -16.59
N PHE A 443 -22.32 -10.49 -15.54
CA PHE A 443 -21.11 -10.93 -14.83
C PHE A 443 -21.28 -11.11 -13.33
N GLY A 444 -22.51 -11.00 -12.80
CA GLY A 444 -22.83 -11.26 -11.41
C GLY A 444 -23.07 -10.02 -10.56
N THR A 445 -23.73 -10.22 -9.40
CA THR A 445 -24.23 -9.15 -8.51
C THR A 445 -23.13 -8.27 -7.90
N HIS A 446 -21.93 -8.79 -7.80
CA HIS A 446 -20.75 -8.08 -7.26
C HIS A 446 -20.22 -6.99 -8.20
N MET A 447 -20.58 -7.04 -9.49
CA MET A 447 -20.09 -6.12 -10.51
C MET A 447 -20.64 -4.70 -10.32
N LYS A 448 -19.77 -3.71 -10.46
CA LYS A 448 -20.07 -2.28 -10.33
C LYS A 448 -19.39 -1.48 -11.43
N PHE A 449 -19.88 -0.29 -11.72
CA PHE A 449 -19.25 0.62 -12.70
C PHE A 449 -17.73 0.83 -12.43
N HIS A 450 -17.31 0.78 -11.17
CA HIS A 450 -15.90 0.95 -10.80
C HIS A 450 -14.99 -0.13 -11.38
N HIS A 451 -15.49 -1.33 -11.64
CA HIS A 451 -14.70 -2.42 -12.22
C HIS A 451 -14.31 -2.18 -13.68
N LEU A 452 -15.01 -1.28 -14.40
CA LEU A 452 -14.54 -0.80 -15.71
C LEU A 452 -13.20 -0.08 -15.59
N ARG A 453 -13.01 0.70 -14.52
CA ARG A 453 -11.72 1.35 -14.25
C ARG A 453 -10.63 0.33 -13.91
N HIS A 454 -10.93 -0.72 -13.14
CA HIS A 454 -9.98 -1.81 -12.88
C HIS A 454 -9.54 -2.47 -14.19
N SER A 455 -10.49 -2.74 -15.07
CA SER A 455 -10.25 -3.31 -16.40
C SER A 455 -9.36 -2.40 -17.26
N GLY A 456 -9.64 -1.10 -17.27
CA GLY A 456 -8.85 -0.13 -18.03
C GLY A 456 -7.42 0.02 -17.50
N VAL A 457 -7.22 -0.01 -16.19
CA VAL A 457 -5.89 -0.03 -15.58
C VAL A 457 -5.14 -1.29 -15.97
N HIS A 458 -5.82 -2.43 -16.01
CA HIS A 458 -5.23 -3.68 -16.46
C HIS A 458 -4.76 -3.59 -17.92
N VAL A 459 -5.59 -3.07 -18.83
CA VAL A 459 -5.22 -2.85 -20.25
C VAL A 459 -4.04 -1.90 -20.38
N LEU A 460 -4.00 -0.82 -19.59
CA LEU A 460 -2.85 0.09 -19.55
C LEU A 460 -1.57 -0.65 -19.14
N MET A 461 -1.65 -1.51 -18.14
CA MET A 461 -0.50 -2.30 -17.69
C MET A 461 -0.06 -3.34 -18.72
N LEU A 462 -1.00 -3.97 -19.43
CA LEU A 462 -0.70 -4.84 -20.57
C LEU A 462 0.06 -4.08 -21.66
N GLN A 463 -0.41 -2.89 -22.03
CA GLN A 463 0.28 -2.05 -23.02
C GLN A 463 1.71 -1.72 -22.58
N LEU A 464 1.89 -1.32 -21.33
CA LEU A 464 3.22 -1.02 -20.78
C LEU A 464 4.14 -2.24 -20.79
N LEU A 465 3.62 -3.41 -20.43
CA LEU A 465 4.40 -4.65 -20.44
C LEU A 465 4.81 -5.07 -21.82
N HIS A 466 3.90 -5.04 -22.80
CA HIS A 466 4.21 -5.35 -24.18
C HIS A 466 5.24 -4.37 -24.76
N PHE A 467 5.14 -3.11 -24.37
CA PHE A 467 6.07 -2.07 -24.73
C PHE A 467 7.49 -2.36 -24.21
N VAL A 468 7.61 -2.77 -22.93
CA VAL A 468 8.90 -3.06 -22.29
C VAL A 468 9.47 -4.42 -22.71
N SER A 469 8.64 -5.45 -22.86
CA SER A 469 9.06 -6.82 -23.13
C SER A 469 9.30 -7.14 -24.61
N HIS A 470 8.93 -6.24 -25.52
CA HIS A 470 9.01 -6.45 -26.97
C HIS A 470 8.35 -7.74 -27.46
N THR A 471 7.25 -8.13 -26.85
CA THR A 471 6.49 -9.31 -27.25
C THR A 471 6.02 -9.14 -28.72
N PRO A 472 6.20 -10.13 -29.59
CA PRO A 472 5.70 -10.05 -30.98
C PRO A 472 4.19 -9.78 -31.01
N GLU A 473 3.73 -8.90 -31.91
CA GLU A 473 2.31 -8.55 -32.02
C GLU A 473 1.40 -9.76 -32.25
N SER A 474 1.88 -10.78 -32.94
CA SER A 474 1.15 -12.04 -33.17
C SER A 474 0.78 -12.81 -31.91
N HIS A 475 1.40 -12.49 -30.79
CA HIS A 475 1.17 -13.12 -29.47
C HIS A 475 0.46 -12.20 -28.50
N ARG A 476 -0.06 -11.07 -28.95
CA ARG A 476 -0.73 -10.09 -28.09
C ARG A 476 -2.24 -10.19 -28.28
N GLY A 477 -2.93 -10.59 -27.24
CA GLY A 477 -4.39 -10.58 -27.15
C GLY A 477 -5.11 -11.78 -27.77
N ASP A 478 -6.18 -12.15 -27.13
CA ASP A 478 -6.99 -13.33 -27.45
C ASP A 478 -8.11 -13.02 -28.46
N CYS A 479 -8.52 -11.75 -28.58
CA CYS A 479 -9.52 -11.31 -29.55
C CYS A 479 -9.02 -10.16 -30.42
N GLU A 480 -9.76 -9.83 -31.49
CA GLU A 480 -9.40 -8.79 -32.47
C GLU A 480 -9.26 -7.41 -31.81
N LEU A 481 -10.22 -7.04 -30.94
CA LEU A 481 -10.18 -5.77 -30.21
C LEU A 481 -8.97 -5.65 -29.28
N GLU A 482 -8.60 -6.74 -28.62
CA GLU A 482 -7.45 -6.77 -27.74
C GLU A 482 -6.15 -6.66 -28.54
N ARG A 483 -6.06 -7.36 -29.67
CA ARG A 483 -4.93 -7.25 -30.61
C ARG A 483 -4.76 -5.84 -31.17
N GLU A 484 -5.87 -5.16 -31.48
CA GLU A 484 -5.84 -3.77 -31.93
C GLU A 484 -5.28 -2.85 -30.86
N ILE A 485 -5.81 -2.94 -29.63
CA ILE A 485 -5.41 -2.04 -28.54
C ILE A 485 -3.97 -2.31 -28.03
N LEU A 486 -3.50 -3.53 -28.16
CA LEU A 486 -2.15 -3.95 -27.78
C LEU A 486 -1.15 -3.89 -28.95
N SER A 487 -1.54 -3.39 -30.12
CA SER A 487 -0.63 -3.20 -31.26
C SER A 487 0.39 -2.09 -30.98
N ASP A 488 1.58 -2.20 -31.59
CA ASP A 488 2.64 -1.18 -31.45
C ASP A 488 2.15 0.20 -31.88
N LYS A 489 1.32 0.26 -32.92
CA LYS A 489 0.70 1.51 -33.38
C LYS A 489 -0.23 2.12 -32.32
N SER A 490 -1.05 1.33 -31.67
CA SER A 490 -1.96 1.80 -30.63
C SER A 490 -1.19 2.28 -29.41
N ILE A 491 -0.19 1.51 -28.98
CA ILE A 491 0.66 1.84 -27.84
C ILE A 491 1.46 3.11 -28.11
N ALA A 492 2.12 3.22 -29.28
CA ALA A 492 2.87 4.42 -29.66
C ALA A 492 1.97 5.65 -29.74
N THR A 493 0.76 5.53 -30.31
CA THR A 493 -0.21 6.64 -30.36
C THR A 493 -0.63 7.09 -28.97
N ARG A 494 -0.84 6.15 -28.02
CA ARG A 494 -1.22 6.48 -26.65
C ARG A 494 -0.14 7.25 -25.91
N PHE A 495 1.13 6.89 -26.10
CA PHE A 495 2.26 7.47 -25.36
C PHE A 495 3.05 8.53 -26.14
N ASP A 496 2.59 8.91 -27.35
CA ASP A 496 3.26 9.89 -28.22
C ASP A 496 3.55 11.23 -27.51
N TYR A 497 2.58 11.74 -26.76
CA TYR A 497 2.70 12.98 -25.97
C TYR A 497 3.86 12.96 -24.97
N TRP A 498 4.29 11.77 -24.54
CA TRP A 498 5.33 11.59 -23.55
C TRP A 498 6.66 11.16 -24.17
N LEU A 499 6.59 10.36 -25.23
CA LEU A 499 7.79 9.95 -25.96
C LEU A 499 8.39 11.10 -26.78
N GLU A 500 7.56 12.02 -27.30
CA GLU A 500 8.01 13.17 -28.11
C GLU A 500 9.00 12.77 -29.20
N GLY A 501 8.73 11.68 -29.91
CA GLY A 501 9.58 11.11 -30.94
C GLY A 501 10.78 10.31 -30.44
N ARG A 502 10.99 10.18 -29.14
CA ARG A 502 12.03 9.30 -28.57
C ARG A 502 11.63 7.84 -28.72
N SER A 503 12.63 6.98 -28.89
CA SER A 503 12.43 5.55 -28.80
C SER A 503 12.15 5.14 -27.35
N TYR A 504 11.23 4.24 -27.14
CA TYR A 504 10.94 3.69 -25.81
C TYR A 504 12.16 2.96 -25.18
N HIS A 505 13.13 2.52 -25.99
CA HIS A 505 14.39 1.98 -25.50
C HIS A 505 15.25 3.00 -24.74
N GLU A 506 15.00 4.28 -24.97
CA GLU A 506 15.74 5.38 -24.32
C GLU A 506 15.10 5.77 -23.00
N VAL A 507 13.96 5.20 -22.65
CA VAL A 507 13.17 5.57 -21.49
C VAL A 507 13.36 4.56 -20.36
N ASN A 508 13.46 5.07 -19.13
CA ASN A 508 13.58 4.23 -17.94
C ASN A 508 12.22 3.62 -17.58
N ASP A 509 12.18 2.31 -17.35
CA ASP A 509 10.99 1.52 -16.99
C ASP A 509 10.24 2.07 -15.79
N GLY A 510 10.96 2.59 -14.79
CA GLY A 510 10.34 3.16 -13.58
C GLY A 510 9.49 4.38 -13.86
N ILE A 511 9.87 5.21 -14.82
CA ILE A 511 9.14 6.42 -15.20
C ILE A 511 7.81 6.08 -15.87
N PHE A 512 7.71 4.98 -16.61
CA PHE A 512 6.46 4.51 -17.20
C PHE A 512 5.41 4.17 -16.15
N PHE A 513 5.81 3.52 -15.06
CA PHE A 513 4.89 3.19 -13.97
C PHE A 513 4.39 4.45 -13.26
N ASP A 514 5.25 5.44 -13.07
CA ASP A 514 4.86 6.73 -12.49
C ASP A 514 3.88 7.47 -13.40
N GLU A 515 4.12 7.48 -14.72
CA GLU A 515 3.22 8.08 -15.69
C GLU A 515 1.86 7.37 -15.73
N ALA A 516 1.84 6.03 -15.68
CA ALA A 516 0.60 5.27 -15.55
C ALA A 516 -0.18 5.65 -14.29
N CYS A 517 0.52 5.81 -13.15
CA CYS A 517 -0.09 6.23 -11.89
C CYS A 517 -0.68 7.63 -11.98
N ARG A 518 0.01 8.56 -12.66
CA ARG A 518 -0.47 9.93 -12.89
C ARG A 518 -1.75 9.93 -13.72
N GLN A 519 -1.85 9.17 -14.80
CA GLN A 519 -3.07 9.05 -15.62
C GLN A 519 -4.23 8.47 -14.81
N ILE A 520 -3.97 7.51 -13.94
CA ILE A 520 -4.96 6.94 -13.04
C ILE A 520 -5.38 7.93 -11.94
N GLY A 521 -4.54 8.91 -11.62
CA GLY A 521 -4.75 9.91 -10.56
C GLY A 521 -4.34 9.37 -9.18
N HIS A 522 -3.23 8.66 -9.13
CA HIS A 522 -2.56 8.21 -7.91
C HIS A 522 -1.20 8.89 -7.79
N GLU A 523 -0.85 9.28 -6.57
CA GLU A 523 0.45 9.91 -6.28
C GLU A 523 1.59 8.90 -6.31
N HIS A 524 1.29 7.61 -5.98
CA HIS A 524 2.30 6.58 -5.85
C HIS A 524 1.88 5.27 -6.54
N TYR A 525 2.84 4.62 -7.18
CA TYR A 525 2.65 3.30 -7.78
C TYR A 525 2.13 2.25 -6.78
N ALA A 526 2.55 2.31 -5.52
CA ALA A 526 2.08 1.40 -4.48
C ALA A 526 0.55 1.39 -4.36
N THR A 527 -0.11 2.55 -4.50
CA THR A 527 -1.58 2.66 -4.47
C THR A 527 -2.20 2.00 -5.70
N THR A 528 -1.63 2.20 -6.88
CA THR A 528 -2.10 1.56 -8.11
C THR A 528 -1.97 0.05 -8.02
N ARG A 529 -0.83 -0.43 -7.61
CA ARG A 529 -0.55 -1.84 -7.44
C ARG A 529 -1.54 -2.50 -6.48
N TRP A 530 -1.67 -1.95 -5.28
CA TRP A 530 -2.53 -2.51 -4.24
C TRP A 530 -4.01 -2.53 -4.62
N SER A 531 -4.47 -1.46 -5.30
CA SER A 531 -5.90 -1.27 -5.54
C SER A 531 -6.39 -1.81 -6.89
N TYR A 532 -5.52 -2.04 -7.87
CA TYR A 532 -5.93 -2.32 -9.24
C TYR A 532 -5.20 -3.47 -9.93
N LEU A 533 -3.98 -3.83 -9.49
CA LEU A 533 -3.23 -4.91 -10.10
C LEU A 533 -3.46 -6.21 -9.33
N HIS A 534 -4.48 -6.89 -9.73
CA HIS A 534 -4.88 -8.20 -9.22
C HIS A 534 -4.71 -9.25 -10.31
N ASP A 535 -4.72 -10.53 -9.94
CA ASP A 535 -4.58 -11.64 -10.89
C ASP A 535 -3.31 -11.59 -11.72
N ILE A 536 -2.22 -12.10 -11.18
CA ILE A 536 -0.92 -12.08 -11.87
C ILE A 536 -0.84 -13.09 -13.02
N ASP A 537 -1.76 -14.02 -13.10
CA ASP A 537 -1.75 -15.08 -14.11
C ASP A 537 -1.83 -14.56 -15.56
N TRP A 538 -2.42 -13.37 -15.79
CA TRP A 538 -2.42 -12.70 -17.07
C TRP A 538 -1.02 -12.27 -17.56
N LEU A 539 -0.10 -12.07 -16.62
CA LEU A 539 1.27 -11.68 -16.90
C LEU A 539 2.08 -12.85 -17.46
N LEU A 540 1.80 -14.07 -16.98
CA LEU A 540 2.60 -15.26 -17.28
C LEU A 540 2.58 -15.66 -18.76
N PRO A 541 1.44 -15.63 -19.50
CA PRO A 541 1.43 -15.87 -20.94
C PRO A 541 2.31 -14.87 -21.71
N ILE A 542 2.25 -13.58 -21.37
CA ILE A 542 3.06 -12.54 -22.01
C ILE A 542 4.54 -12.83 -21.82
N VAL A 543 4.92 -13.17 -20.61
CA VAL A 543 6.29 -13.46 -20.20
C VAL A 543 6.81 -14.73 -20.83
N SER A 544 5.98 -15.79 -20.95
CA SER A 544 6.38 -17.08 -21.52
C SER A 544 6.68 -17.01 -23.01
N HIS A 545 6.04 -16.08 -23.74
CA HIS A 545 6.28 -15.88 -25.16
C HIS A 545 7.50 -15.02 -25.48
N ALA A 546 8.04 -14.30 -24.52
CA ALA A 546 9.22 -13.44 -24.71
C ALA A 546 10.55 -14.22 -24.78
N HIS A 547 10.53 -15.42 -25.37
CA HIS A 547 11.71 -16.27 -25.51
C HIS A 547 12.75 -15.66 -26.47
N GLN A 548 13.80 -15.09 -25.91
CA GLN A 548 15.05 -14.86 -26.65
C GLN A 548 16.10 -15.90 -26.24
N PRO A 549 16.86 -16.42 -27.21
CA PRO A 549 17.91 -17.41 -26.93
C PRO A 549 18.97 -16.82 -26.00
N TYR A 550 19.44 -17.64 -25.06
CA TYR A 550 20.35 -17.30 -23.95
C TYR A 550 21.79 -16.97 -24.36
N THR A 551 22.02 -16.43 -25.53
CA THR A 551 23.35 -16.01 -25.96
C THR A 551 23.75 -14.68 -25.29
N VAL A 552 24.74 -14.02 -25.75
CA VAL A 552 25.26 -12.77 -25.17
C VAL A 552 24.15 -11.70 -25.15
N ARG A 553 23.89 -11.11 -23.97
CA ARG A 553 22.91 -10.02 -23.81
C ARG A 553 23.56 -8.75 -23.31
N GLY A 554 23.00 -7.62 -23.74
CA GLY A 554 23.35 -6.33 -23.19
C GLY A 554 22.54 -6.04 -21.92
N TYR A 555 23.21 -5.56 -20.87
CA TYR A 555 22.63 -5.20 -19.58
C TYR A 555 22.93 -3.77 -19.23
N THR A 556 21.94 -3.02 -18.80
CA THR A 556 22.14 -1.67 -18.26
C THR A 556 22.84 -1.72 -16.89
N HIS A 557 23.39 -0.61 -16.44
CA HIS A 557 23.98 -0.54 -15.09
C HIS A 557 22.95 -0.78 -13.98
N ALA A 558 21.70 -0.37 -14.18
CA ALA A 558 20.62 -0.60 -13.23
C ALA A 558 20.29 -2.10 -13.11
N GLU A 559 20.17 -2.80 -14.23
CA GLU A 559 19.95 -4.24 -14.28
C GLU A 559 21.10 -5.01 -13.63
N LEU A 560 22.34 -4.63 -13.90
CA LEU A 560 23.50 -5.29 -13.29
C LEU A 560 23.57 -5.04 -11.79
N ARG A 561 23.20 -3.87 -11.29
CA ARG A 561 23.08 -3.64 -9.85
C ARG A 561 22.05 -4.54 -9.22
N TYR A 562 20.88 -4.66 -9.85
CA TYR A 562 19.83 -5.57 -9.39
C TYR A 562 20.32 -7.02 -9.35
N LEU A 563 20.92 -7.52 -10.45
CA LEU A 563 21.43 -8.88 -10.57
C LEU A 563 22.51 -9.20 -9.54
N PHE A 564 23.35 -8.25 -9.22
CA PHE A 564 24.41 -8.40 -8.23
C PHE A 564 23.96 -8.10 -6.80
N GLY A 565 22.70 -7.77 -6.58
CA GLY A 565 22.17 -7.41 -5.27
C GLY A 565 22.80 -6.14 -4.69
N LEU A 566 23.17 -5.19 -5.55
CA LEU A 566 23.75 -3.90 -5.18
C LEU A 566 22.66 -2.83 -5.05
N SER A 567 22.88 -1.86 -4.16
CA SER A 567 21.97 -0.71 -4.11
C SER A 567 22.06 0.14 -5.39
N PRO A 568 21.01 0.91 -5.74
CA PRO A 568 20.97 1.77 -6.93
C PRO A 568 22.15 2.74 -7.03
N HIS A 569 22.71 3.15 -5.88
CA HIS A 569 23.80 4.12 -5.78
C HIS A 569 25.17 3.50 -5.51
N SER A 570 25.27 2.17 -5.46
CA SER A 570 26.52 1.47 -5.16
C SER A 570 27.60 1.69 -6.23
N ASN A 571 28.78 2.04 -5.79
CA ASN A 571 29.98 2.11 -6.62
C ASN A 571 30.66 0.75 -6.86
N ASP A 572 30.23 -0.30 -6.20
CA ASP A 572 30.79 -1.65 -6.32
C ASP A 572 30.56 -2.30 -7.69
N LEU A 573 29.57 -1.81 -8.45
CA LEU A 573 29.34 -2.30 -9.80
C LEU A 573 30.59 -2.19 -10.68
N SER A 574 31.25 -1.04 -10.69
CA SER A 574 32.46 -0.82 -11.48
C SER A 574 33.58 -1.77 -11.10
N ARG A 575 33.72 -2.08 -9.79
CA ARG A 575 34.71 -3.03 -9.30
C ARG A 575 34.42 -4.47 -9.75
N ARG A 576 33.15 -4.87 -9.74
CA ARG A 576 32.71 -6.19 -10.23
C ARG A 576 32.86 -6.30 -11.73
N LEU A 577 32.50 -5.26 -12.48
CA LEU A 577 32.64 -5.24 -13.94
C LEU A 577 34.10 -5.32 -14.39
N LYS A 578 35.03 -4.66 -13.72
CA LYS A 578 36.47 -4.80 -13.99
C LYS A 578 37.00 -6.23 -13.80
N ARG A 579 36.43 -6.98 -12.88
CA ARG A 579 36.79 -8.40 -12.69
C ARG A 579 36.25 -9.32 -13.76
N LEU A 580 35.07 -8.97 -14.31
CA LEU A 580 34.37 -9.76 -15.32
C LEU A 580 34.82 -9.47 -16.73
N LEU A 581 35.21 -8.22 -16.95
CA LEU A 581 35.64 -7.68 -18.22
C LEU A 581 36.99 -6.99 -17.99
N PRO A 582 38.13 -7.65 -18.33
CA PRO A 582 39.46 -7.07 -18.12
C PRO A 582 39.62 -5.70 -18.79
N ASP A 583 38.95 -5.49 -19.94
CA ASP A 583 39.02 -4.26 -20.74
C ASP A 583 38.01 -3.17 -20.34
N TYR A 584 37.34 -3.36 -19.18
CA TYR A 584 36.36 -2.40 -18.71
C TYR A 584 37.04 -1.14 -18.15
N GLU A 585 37.07 -0.08 -18.93
CA GLU A 585 37.64 1.18 -18.50
C GLU A 585 36.63 2.12 -17.83
N LYS A 586 37.01 2.66 -16.66
CA LYS A 586 36.17 3.57 -15.87
C LYS A 586 35.89 4.90 -16.58
N LYS A 587 36.74 5.30 -17.56
CA LYS A 587 36.60 6.54 -18.31
C LYS A 587 35.43 6.60 -19.28
N SER A 588 34.85 5.44 -19.61
CA SER A 588 33.65 5.37 -20.48
C SER A 588 32.34 5.73 -19.76
N LEU A 589 32.34 5.95 -18.44
CA LEU A 589 31.17 6.15 -17.61
C LEU A 589 30.47 7.51 -17.81
N GLY A 590 31.14 8.54 -18.29
CA GLY A 590 30.53 9.87 -18.47
C GLY A 590 29.62 9.96 -19.70
N ALA A 591 30.09 9.46 -20.85
CA ALA A 591 29.42 9.63 -22.14
C ALA A 591 28.61 8.38 -22.60
N LYS A 592 28.79 7.21 -21.95
CA LYS A 592 28.25 5.92 -22.39
C LYS A 592 27.40 5.19 -21.35
N ARG A 593 26.81 5.93 -20.40
CA ARG A 593 25.92 5.32 -19.38
C ARG A 593 24.69 4.62 -19.97
N SER A 594 24.32 4.96 -21.18
CA SER A 594 23.16 4.41 -21.88
C SER A 594 23.46 3.12 -22.67
N GLN A 595 24.73 2.81 -22.94
CA GLN A 595 25.05 1.62 -23.73
C GLN A 595 24.99 0.35 -22.85
N PRO A 596 24.24 -0.67 -23.28
CA PRO A 596 24.19 -1.95 -22.58
C PRO A 596 25.55 -2.66 -22.58
N ILE A 597 25.92 -3.22 -21.43
CA ILE A 597 27.17 -4.00 -21.26
C ILE A 597 26.87 -5.44 -21.69
N GLN A 598 27.61 -5.92 -22.68
CA GLN A 598 27.49 -7.30 -23.16
C GLN A 598 28.14 -8.28 -22.18
N LEU A 599 27.34 -9.20 -21.63
CA LEU A 599 27.83 -10.24 -20.72
C LEU A 599 27.25 -11.61 -21.12
N THR A 600 28.07 -12.63 -21.03
CA THR A 600 27.60 -14.01 -21.14
C THR A 600 26.91 -14.44 -19.84
N ILE A 601 25.97 -15.37 -19.92
CA ILE A 601 25.31 -15.93 -18.74
C ILE A 601 26.31 -16.60 -17.81
N SER A 602 27.34 -17.25 -18.35
CA SER A 602 28.43 -17.83 -17.55
C SER A 602 29.19 -16.77 -16.75
N ALA A 603 29.50 -15.61 -17.35
CA ALA A 603 30.12 -14.49 -16.65
C ALA A 603 29.22 -13.89 -15.56
N LEU A 604 27.93 -13.74 -15.82
CA LEU A 604 26.95 -13.30 -14.84
C LEU A 604 26.82 -14.30 -13.68
N ARG A 605 26.76 -15.59 -14.00
CA ARG A 605 26.69 -16.66 -13.02
C ARG A 605 27.93 -16.69 -12.13
N ALA A 606 29.12 -16.58 -12.72
CA ALA A 606 30.38 -16.48 -11.99
C ALA A 606 30.39 -15.23 -11.06
N ALA A 607 29.89 -14.09 -11.52
CA ALA A 607 29.82 -12.87 -10.72
C ALA A 607 28.79 -12.94 -9.59
N ALA A 608 27.65 -13.58 -9.82
CA ALA A 608 26.62 -13.76 -8.80
C ALA A 608 27.06 -14.76 -7.72
N LEU A 609 27.85 -15.78 -8.09
CA LEU A 609 28.32 -16.84 -7.21
C LEU A 609 29.62 -16.50 -6.45
N THR A 610 30.43 -15.59 -6.96
CA THR A 610 31.63 -15.12 -6.24
C THR A 610 31.18 -14.26 -5.07
N LYS A 611 31.04 -14.85 -3.87
CA LYS A 611 31.17 -14.10 -2.63
C LYS A 611 32.44 -13.29 -2.70
N SER A 612 32.34 -12.00 -2.52
CA SER A 612 33.48 -11.10 -2.38
C SER A 612 34.34 -11.62 -1.21
N GLN A 613 35.39 -12.36 -1.55
CA GLN A 613 36.58 -12.48 -0.72
C GLN A 613 37.45 -11.24 -0.93
N ALA A 614 36.88 -10.07 -0.71
CA ALA A 614 37.66 -8.85 -0.65
C ALA A 614 37.95 -8.55 0.81
N PRO A 615 39.15 -8.03 1.15
CA PRO A 615 39.40 -7.50 2.47
C PRO A 615 38.33 -6.47 2.75
N GLN A 616 37.63 -6.67 3.85
CA GLN A 616 36.50 -5.86 4.30
C GLN A 616 36.96 -4.41 4.51
N LYS A 617 36.76 -3.58 3.49
CA LYS A 617 36.48 -2.17 3.70
C LYS A 617 35.00 -2.01 3.44
N SER A 618 34.27 -1.76 4.52
CA SER A 618 32.85 -1.67 4.65
C SER A 618 32.18 -0.91 3.49
N PRO A 619 31.15 -1.46 2.84
CA PRO A 619 30.28 -0.68 1.96
C PRO A 619 29.43 0.25 2.82
N LYS A 620 29.41 1.52 2.45
CA LYS A 620 28.50 2.53 3.00
C LYS A 620 27.06 2.26 2.53
N VAL A 621 26.38 1.23 3.00
CA VAL A 621 25.06 0.98 2.41
C VAL A 621 24.01 0.48 3.38
N ASP A 622 24.38 -0.08 4.47
CA ASP A 622 23.40 -0.46 5.46
C ASP A 622 23.98 -0.11 6.82
N HIS A 623 23.66 1.10 7.29
CA HIS A 623 24.07 1.54 8.62
C HIS A 623 23.70 0.54 9.72
N PHE A 624 22.67 -0.27 9.46
CA PHE A 624 22.27 -1.37 10.32
C PHE A 624 23.27 -2.54 10.27
N ARG A 625 23.73 -2.93 9.07
CA ARG A 625 24.76 -3.99 8.91
C ARG A 625 26.14 -3.53 9.35
N ASP A 626 26.51 -2.28 9.05
CA ASP A 626 27.77 -1.70 9.50
C ASP A 626 27.81 -1.61 11.02
N TRP A 627 26.69 -1.22 11.62
CA TRP A 627 26.52 -1.22 13.06
C TRP A 627 26.55 -2.62 13.64
N GLN A 628 25.90 -3.60 13.00
CA GLN A 628 25.97 -5.01 13.37
C GLN A 628 27.40 -5.55 13.38
N HIS A 629 28.22 -5.16 12.39
CA HIS A 629 29.61 -5.58 12.29
C HIS A 629 30.56 -4.82 13.23
N SER A 630 30.29 -3.56 13.51
CA SER A 630 31.11 -2.74 14.42
C SER A 630 30.84 -3.04 15.88
N ILE A 631 29.70 -3.63 16.23
CA ILE A 631 29.30 -3.99 17.58
C ILE A 631 29.50 -5.49 17.86
N HIS A 632 30.17 -6.18 17.00
CA HIS A 632 30.38 -7.63 17.04
C HIS A 632 31.19 -8.14 18.25
N THR A 633 31.29 -7.36 19.30
CA THR A 633 32.01 -7.77 20.45
C THR A 633 31.12 -7.80 21.67
N SER A 634 30.95 -8.98 22.13
CA SER A 634 30.38 -9.38 23.40
C SER A 634 28.89 -9.02 23.61
N GLU A 635 28.11 -10.07 23.79
CA GLU A 635 26.74 -10.02 24.32
C GLU A 635 26.63 -9.28 25.65
N ASP A 636 27.77 -8.93 26.25
CA ASP A 636 27.92 -8.27 27.54
C ASP A 636 27.78 -6.73 27.47
N THR A 637 27.60 -6.14 26.27
CA THR A 637 27.37 -4.70 26.16
C THR A 637 25.88 -4.37 26.04
N LEU A 638 25.45 -3.26 26.64
CA LEU A 638 24.05 -2.81 26.54
C LEU A 638 23.56 -2.76 25.09
N ILE A 639 24.39 -2.26 24.21
CA ILE A 639 24.00 -2.11 22.79
C ILE A 639 23.92 -3.47 22.07
N GLY A 640 24.80 -4.41 22.40
CA GLY A 640 24.72 -5.77 21.90
C GLY A 640 23.44 -6.48 22.35
N PHE A 641 23.07 -6.27 23.64
CA PHE A 641 21.81 -6.77 24.19
C PHE A 641 20.59 -6.15 23.50
N LEU A 642 20.55 -4.83 23.31
CA LEU A 642 19.45 -4.14 22.62
C LEU A 642 19.30 -4.63 21.19
N PHE A 643 20.41 -4.81 20.50
CA PHE A 643 20.42 -5.32 19.13
C PHE A 643 19.89 -6.76 19.05
N LYS A 644 20.34 -7.64 19.93
CA LYS A 644 19.88 -9.02 19.99
C LYS A 644 18.38 -9.12 20.33
N SER A 645 17.92 -8.28 21.28
CA SER A 645 16.51 -8.18 21.64
C SER A 645 15.66 -7.71 20.46
N MET A 646 16.13 -6.72 19.72
CA MET A 646 15.45 -6.24 18.52
C MET A 646 15.38 -7.31 17.42
N LEU A 647 16.48 -8.05 17.20
CA LEU A 647 16.50 -9.15 16.21
C LEU A 647 15.54 -10.29 16.58
N ARG A 648 15.49 -10.67 17.86
CA ARG A 648 14.57 -11.72 18.33
C ARG A 648 13.09 -11.33 18.18
N ASN A 649 12.81 -10.06 18.27
CA ASN A 649 11.45 -9.51 18.26
C ASN A 649 11.07 -8.81 16.95
N GLN A 650 11.74 -9.09 15.86
CA GLN A 650 11.46 -8.48 14.53
C GLN A 650 10.01 -8.66 14.03
N ALA A 651 9.29 -9.65 14.55
CA ALA A 651 7.90 -9.91 14.21
C ALA A 651 6.91 -9.19 15.14
N LEU A 652 7.38 -8.57 16.23
CA LEU A 652 6.53 -7.87 17.20
C LEU A 652 6.50 -6.38 16.87
N ASP A 653 5.35 -5.76 17.03
CA ASP A 653 5.26 -4.31 16.95
C ASP A 653 5.91 -3.63 18.17
N LEU A 654 6.29 -2.37 18.00
CA LEU A 654 6.99 -1.62 19.05
C LEU A 654 6.21 -1.50 20.38
N PRO A 655 4.87 -1.35 20.40
CA PRO A 655 4.07 -1.40 21.62
C PRO A 655 4.16 -2.73 22.36
N ALA A 656 4.18 -3.86 21.66
CA ALA A 656 4.30 -5.19 22.26
C ALA A 656 5.69 -5.38 22.93
N ILE A 657 6.74 -4.86 22.32
CA ILE A 657 8.10 -4.89 22.88
C ILE A 657 8.17 -4.08 24.19
N SER A 658 7.59 -2.89 24.21
CA SER A 658 7.50 -2.06 25.41
C SER A 658 6.77 -2.77 26.54
N HIS A 659 5.70 -3.49 26.22
CA HIS A 659 4.90 -4.25 27.18
C HIS A 659 5.66 -5.48 27.73
N ILE A 660 6.44 -6.17 26.91
CA ILE A 660 7.30 -7.30 27.34
C ILE A 660 8.36 -6.81 28.33
N TRP A 661 8.97 -5.66 28.08
CA TRP A 661 9.97 -5.08 28.98
C TRP A 661 9.37 -4.54 30.28
N SER A 662 8.17 -3.99 30.24
CA SER A 662 7.47 -3.49 31.43
C SER A 662 7.04 -4.62 32.38
N ARG A 663 6.78 -5.82 31.87
CA ARG A 663 6.36 -7.00 32.67
C ARG A 663 7.53 -7.79 33.28
N GLY A 664 8.79 -7.40 33.03
CA GLY A 664 9.94 -8.03 33.68
C GLY A 664 10.09 -9.51 33.34
N CYS A 665 10.24 -9.82 32.07
CA CYS A 665 10.69 -11.16 31.66
C CYS A 665 12.06 -11.43 32.28
N GLN A 666 12.11 -12.24 33.30
CA GLN A 666 13.25 -12.46 34.19
C GLN A 666 14.50 -13.05 33.53
N HIS A 667 14.42 -13.49 32.28
CA HIS A 667 15.50 -14.18 31.60
C HIS A 667 16.31 -13.35 30.58
N ASP A 668 15.88 -12.13 30.25
CA ASP A 668 16.52 -11.27 29.24
C ASP A 668 16.69 -9.81 29.70
N VAL A 669 16.91 -9.55 30.98
CA VAL A 669 17.15 -8.19 31.49
C VAL A 669 18.64 -7.91 31.47
N TYR A 670 19.05 -6.86 30.73
CA TYR A 670 20.43 -6.37 30.80
C TYR A 670 20.75 -5.89 32.22
N PRO A 671 21.85 -6.34 32.85
CA PRO A 671 22.16 -6.01 34.23
C PRO A 671 22.68 -4.57 34.38
N ILE A 672 21.75 -3.60 34.37
CA ILE A 672 22.08 -2.21 34.66
C ILE A 672 22.29 -2.06 36.17
N GLU A 673 23.39 -1.44 36.57
CA GLU A 673 23.74 -1.22 37.98
C GLU A 673 22.60 -0.47 38.70
N LYS A 674 22.29 -0.86 39.91
CA LYS A 674 21.25 -0.24 40.75
C LYS A 674 21.41 1.27 40.87
N LYS A 675 22.66 1.75 41.00
CA LYS A 675 22.99 3.17 41.08
C LYS A 675 22.63 3.93 39.80
N GLN A 676 22.95 3.35 38.68
CA GLN A 676 22.64 3.90 37.33
C GLN A 676 21.13 3.95 37.09
N ARG A 677 20.42 2.87 37.42
CA ARG A 677 18.94 2.82 37.33
C ARG A 677 18.27 3.88 38.20
N THR A 678 18.75 4.06 39.40
CA THR A 678 18.24 5.11 40.30
C THR A 678 18.52 6.51 39.76
N ALA A 679 19.66 6.72 39.14
CA ALA A 679 20.02 7.97 38.49
C ALA A 679 19.13 8.28 37.28
N LEU A 680 18.84 7.29 36.45
CA LEU A 680 17.92 7.40 35.30
C LEU A 680 16.52 7.82 35.75
N ARG A 681 16.01 7.26 36.83
CA ARG A 681 14.69 7.61 37.41
C ARG A 681 14.61 9.03 37.96
N ASN A 682 15.72 9.59 38.36
CA ASN A 682 15.80 10.97 38.89
C ASN A 682 15.93 12.03 37.79
N LEU A 683 16.10 11.62 36.56
CA LEU A 683 16.16 12.49 35.39
C LEU A 683 14.77 12.63 34.73
N PRO A 684 14.51 13.76 34.05
CA PRO A 684 13.30 13.89 33.21
C PRO A 684 13.21 12.83 32.15
N SER A 685 12.03 12.62 31.61
CA SER A 685 11.80 11.71 30.50
C SER A 685 12.60 12.13 29.26
N ILE A 686 13.10 11.14 28.54
CA ILE A 686 13.78 11.35 27.27
C ILE A 686 12.72 11.42 26.15
N GLY A 687 12.86 12.40 25.27
CA GLY A 687 12.07 12.55 24.04
C GLY A 687 12.84 12.05 22.83
N LEU A 688 12.11 11.76 21.76
CA LEU A 688 12.65 11.51 20.42
C LEU A 688 12.48 12.78 19.59
N SER A 689 13.50 13.18 18.81
CA SER A 689 13.40 14.33 17.91
C SER A 689 12.33 14.10 16.83
N GLU A 690 11.73 15.16 16.30
CA GLU A 690 10.71 15.07 15.24
C GLU A 690 11.22 14.31 14.01
N ASP A 691 12.50 14.48 13.68
CA ASP A 691 13.14 13.77 12.58
C ASP A 691 13.49 12.31 12.90
N GLY A 692 13.39 11.90 14.17
CA GLY A 692 13.73 10.57 14.64
C GLY A 692 15.21 10.22 14.59
N ASP A 693 16.10 11.21 14.47
CA ASP A 693 17.55 11.02 14.29
C ASP A 693 18.35 11.20 15.59
N SER A 694 17.71 11.71 16.63
CA SER A 694 18.35 11.91 17.95
C SER A 694 17.35 11.80 19.09
N LEU A 695 17.86 11.52 20.26
CA LEU A 695 17.11 11.60 21.50
C LEU A 695 17.43 12.92 22.19
N PHE A 696 16.52 13.46 22.99
CA PHE A 696 16.76 14.68 23.73
C PHE A 696 16.16 14.62 25.13
N MET A 697 16.72 15.43 26.03
CA MET A 697 16.24 15.60 27.39
C MET A 697 16.32 17.09 27.76
N ILE A 698 15.26 17.60 28.37
CA ILE A 698 15.22 18.99 28.86
C ILE A 698 15.21 18.99 30.39
N LEU A 699 16.18 19.68 31.00
CA LEU A 699 16.32 19.73 32.45
C LEU A 699 16.82 21.09 32.92
N ALA A 700 16.66 21.35 34.22
CA ALA A 700 17.26 22.54 34.83
C ALA A 700 18.78 22.35 34.95
N CYS A 701 19.57 23.37 34.56
CA CYS A 701 21.00 23.36 34.65
C CYS A 701 21.43 23.60 36.13
N ASN A 702 21.58 22.51 36.90
CA ASN A 702 21.99 22.53 38.31
C ASN A 702 22.87 21.32 38.67
N ILE A 703 23.57 21.37 39.80
CA ILE A 703 24.52 20.35 40.27
C ILE A 703 23.80 19.01 40.54
N LYS A 704 22.56 19.03 41.03
CA LYS A 704 21.78 17.81 41.31
C LYS A 704 21.54 17.03 40.04
N ASN A 705 21.06 17.70 39.01
CA ASN A 705 20.81 17.09 37.70
C ASN A 705 22.11 16.67 36.99
N ALA A 706 23.20 17.45 37.15
CA ALA A 706 24.51 17.07 36.62
C ALA A 706 25.02 15.78 37.26
N ARG A 707 24.89 15.60 38.54
CA ARG A 707 25.27 14.36 39.25
C ARG A 707 24.43 13.17 38.77
N ALA A 708 23.11 13.38 38.63
CA ALA A 708 22.23 12.34 38.13
C ALA A 708 22.55 11.97 36.67
N PHE A 709 22.78 12.95 35.80
CA PHE A 709 23.18 12.75 34.42
C PHE A 709 24.50 11.96 34.31
N THR A 710 25.51 12.38 35.08
CA THR A 710 26.81 11.69 35.10
C THR A 710 26.66 10.23 35.54
N ALA A 711 25.93 9.99 36.64
CA ALA A 711 25.69 8.65 37.15
C ALA A 711 24.85 7.76 36.18
N ALA A 712 23.97 8.36 35.40
CA ALA A 712 23.13 7.64 34.46
C ALA A 712 23.86 7.34 33.15
N PHE A 713 24.50 8.33 32.53
CA PHE A 713 24.95 8.28 31.14
C PHE A 713 26.46 8.27 30.93
N ARG A 714 27.27 8.60 31.96
CA ARG A 714 28.74 8.56 31.88
C ARG A 714 29.29 7.19 32.29
N HIS A 715 28.61 6.13 31.93
CA HIS A 715 28.98 4.73 32.14
C HIS A 715 29.40 4.07 30.81
N LYS A 716 30.17 3.00 30.89
CA LYS A 716 30.60 2.21 29.71
C LYS A 716 29.48 1.82 28.77
N ASP A 717 28.28 1.59 29.29
CA ASP A 717 27.11 1.18 28.53
C ASP A 717 26.63 2.23 27.52
N TRP A 718 26.96 3.51 27.75
CA TRP A 718 26.56 4.62 26.91
C TRP A 718 27.70 5.26 26.12
N GLN A 719 28.86 4.65 26.07
CA GLN A 719 30.03 5.18 25.35
C GLN A 719 29.83 5.30 23.83
N TRP A 720 28.84 4.64 23.31
CA TRP A 720 28.44 4.75 21.91
C TRP A 720 27.63 6.00 21.58
N LEU A 721 27.21 6.78 22.57
CA LEU A 721 26.55 8.07 22.42
C LEU A 721 27.55 9.23 22.52
N THR A 722 27.24 10.30 21.83
CA THR A 722 27.80 11.65 22.03
C THR A 722 26.70 12.57 22.54
N PHE A 723 27.10 13.60 23.26
CA PHE A 723 26.19 14.54 23.87
C PHE A 723 26.43 15.94 23.31
N GLU A 724 25.36 16.59 22.88
CA GLU A 724 25.37 18.01 22.51
C GLU A 724 24.52 18.77 23.52
N PHE A 725 25.06 19.86 24.01
CA PHE A 725 24.43 20.65 25.05
C PHE A 725 23.97 21.99 24.49
N GLU A 726 22.68 22.30 24.64
CA GLU A 726 22.12 23.60 24.31
C GLU A 726 21.55 24.22 25.60
N LEU A 727 22.17 25.32 26.06
CA LEU A 727 21.72 26.05 27.20
C LEU A 727 20.86 27.24 26.76
N SER A 728 19.58 27.20 27.05
CA SER A 728 18.68 28.34 26.90
C SER A 728 18.72 29.19 28.15
N VAL A 729 19.11 30.46 28.03
CA VAL A 729 19.26 31.38 29.14
C VAL A 729 18.31 32.56 29.02
N ASN A 730 17.62 32.91 30.11
CA ASN A 730 16.85 34.13 30.19
C ASN A 730 17.80 35.32 30.31
N ARG A 731 17.54 36.45 29.62
CA ARG A 731 18.36 37.66 29.67
C ARG A 731 18.58 38.25 31.07
N LYS A 732 17.68 37.92 32.04
CA LYS A 732 17.76 38.39 33.43
C LYS A 732 18.68 37.58 34.34
N ILE A 733 19.15 36.40 33.90
CA ILE A 733 19.97 35.49 34.71
C ILE A 733 21.43 35.60 34.27
N ASN A 734 22.35 35.58 35.27
CA ASN A 734 23.79 35.61 35.02
C ASN A 734 24.26 34.42 34.16
N GLN A 735 24.41 34.66 32.84
CA GLN A 735 24.82 33.71 31.85
C GLN A 735 26.17 33.07 32.20
N ILE A 736 27.12 33.84 32.74
CA ILE A 736 28.48 33.38 33.05
C ILE A 736 28.44 32.22 34.04
N ARG A 737 27.68 32.38 35.13
CA ARG A 737 27.58 31.35 36.17
C ARG A 737 26.96 30.07 35.66
N GLN A 738 25.94 30.14 34.80
CA GLN A 738 25.29 28.95 34.20
C GLN A 738 26.20 28.24 33.20
N THR A 739 26.94 29.00 32.41
CA THR A 739 27.94 28.46 31.48
C THR A 739 29.10 27.78 32.20
N GLU A 740 29.60 28.35 33.30
CA GLU A 740 30.64 27.75 34.16
C GLU A 740 30.14 26.43 34.75
N LEU A 741 28.91 26.41 35.30
CA LEU A 741 28.32 25.21 35.86
C LEU A 741 28.18 24.12 34.83
N LEU A 742 27.75 24.47 33.60
CA LEU A 742 27.63 23.55 32.50
C LEU A 742 28.99 22.97 32.11
N LYS A 743 30.02 23.81 31.96
CA LYS A 743 31.37 23.38 31.60
C LYS A 743 32.03 22.52 32.66
N GLN A 744 31.79 22.83 33.95
CA GLN A 744 32.41 22.08 35.07
C GLN A 744 31.74 20.72 35.32
N HIS A 745 30.44 20.58 35.09
CA HIS A 745 29.69 19.43 35.59
C HIS A 745 29.01 18.57 34.50
N TYR A 746 28.80 19.10 33.30
CA TYR A 746 28.12 18.36 32.23
C TYR A 746 29.04 18.02 31.07
N VAL A 747 29.80 18.98 30.59
CA VAL A 747 30.64 18.83 29.40
C VAL A 747 31.92 18.06 29.71
N GLN A 748 32.21 17.02 28.92
CA GLN A 748 33.46 16.28 29.01
C GLN A 748 34.14 16.30 27.64
N GLY A 749 35.39 16.75 27.60
CA GLY A 749 36.22 16.73 26.38
C GLY A 749 35.74 17.69 25.30
N LYS A 750 35.62 17.21 24.07
CA LYS A 750 35.29 17.99 22.86
C LYS A 750 33.79 18.03 22.53
N GLU A 751 32.90 17.84 23.50
CA GLU A 751 31.46 17.84 23.27
C GLU A 751 30.97 19.24 22.87
N SER A 752 29.98 19.32 22.00
CA SER A 752 29.47 20.59 21.49
C SER A 752 28.60 21.30 22.52
N LEU A 753 28.82 22.61 22.67
CA LEU A 753 28.08 23.48 23.56
C LEU A 753 27.54 24.69 22.80
N ARG A 754 26.21 24.84 22.82
CA ARG A 754 25.51 26.00 22.26
C ARG A 754 24.77 26.76 23.35
N ILE A 755 24.84 28.08 23.31
CA ILE A 755 24.12 28.94 24.24
C ILE A 755 23.15 29.81 23.46
N VAL A 756 21.86 29.75 23.86
CA VAL A 756 20.77 30.48 23.20
C VAL A 756 20.14 31.43 24.21
N GLN A 757 20.01 32.70 23.85
CA GLN A 757 19.36 33.70 24.70
C GLN A 757 17.90 33.86 24.26
N HIS A 758 17.00 33.67 25.19
CA HIS A 758 15.58 33.95 25.02
C HIS A 758 15.12 35.20 25.76
N PRO A 759 14.32 36.07 25.15
CA PRO A 759 13.84 37.29 25.82
C PRO A 759 12.89 37.00 26.97
N ILE A 760 12.09 35.96 26.87
CA ILE A 760 11.10 35.51 27.85
C ILE A 760 11.17 33.98 27.88
N GLY A 761 11.56 33.39 28.99
CA GLY A 761 11.61 31.92 29.11
C GLY A 761 12.35 31.48 30.38
N GLN A 762 12.17 30.24 30.75
CA GLN A 762 12.92 29.63 31.86
C GLN A 762 14.27 29.15 31.37
N THR A 763 15.28 29.26 32.25
CA THR A 763 16.61 28.68 31.97
C THR A 763 16.49 27.16 31.94
N ALA A 764 16.76 26.57 30.77
CA ALA A 764 16.70 25.14 30.55
C ALA A 764 17.96 24.66 29.84
N LEU A 765 18.38 23.45 30.14
CA LEU A 765 19.43 22.73 29.45
C LEU A 765 18.81 21.61 28.61
N THR A 766 18.96 21.72 27.33
CA THR A 766 18.60 20.64 26.40
C THR A 766 19.85 19.82 26.10
N ILE A 767 19.78 18.53 26.33
CA ILE A 767 20.85 17.59 26.04
C ILE A 767 20.36 16.72 24.88
N GLN A 768 21.06 16.78 23.75
CA GLN A 768 20.81 15.88 22.63
C GLN A 768 21.77 14.70 22.70
N PHE A 769 21.23 13.52 22.48
CA PHE A 769 21.95 12.25 22.47
C PHE A 769 22.07 11.79 21.02
N LYS A 770 23.27 11.81 20.49
CA LYS A 770 23.55 11.38 19.11
C LYS A 770 24.42 10.13 19.12
N PRO A 771 24.07 9.09 18.35
CA PRO A 771 24.97 7.95 18.21
C PRO A 771 26.28 8.37 17.53
N LYS A 772 27.40 7.85 17.96
CA LYS A 772 28.72 8.06 17.33
C LYS A 772 28.75 7.52 15.90
N VAL A 773 27.95 6.49 15.63
CA VAL A 773 27.72 5.92 14.31
C VAL A 773 26.26 6.13 13.98
N PRO A 774 25.91 6.63 12.79
CA PRO A 774 24.52 6.82 12.40
C PRO A 774 23.74 5.51 12.54
N LEU A 775 22.65 5.53 13.29
CA LEU A 775 21.72 4.41 13.49
C LEU A 775 20.44 4.63 12.70
N SER A 776 19.75 3.54 12.38
CA SER A 776 18.41 3.66 11.79
C SER A 776 17.43 4.27 12.79
N LYS A 777 16.43 4.99 12.30
CA LYS A 777 15.35 5.58 13.11
C LYS A 777 14.66 4.54 14.01
N GLN A 778 14.47 3.33 13.50
CA GLN A 778 13.86 2.23 14.26
C GLN A 778 14.68 1.83 15.49
N ILE A 779 16.01 1.83 15.39
CA ILE A 779 16.88 1.54 16.54
C ILE A 779 16.79 2.65 17.58
N LEU A 780 16.76 3.91 17.16
CA LEU A 780 16.63 5.03 18.10
C LEU A 780 15.27 5.03 18.80
N ILE A 781 14.19 4.70 18.10
CA ILE A 781 12.87 4.50 18.70
C ILE A 781 12.95 3.39 19.76
N PHE A 782 13.61 2.28 19.44
CA PHE A 782 13.76 1.15 20.35
C PHE A 782 14.59 1.51 21.60
N VAL A 783 15.69 2.25 21.43
CA VAL A 783 16.51 2.77 22.53
C VAL A 783 15.72 3.76 23.40
N HIS A 784 14.94 4.64 22.79
CA HIS A 784 14.04 5.54 23.49
C HIS A 784 13.05 4.79 24.37
N GLN A 785 12.39 3.77 23.85
CA GLN A 785 11.45 2.94 24.62
C GLN A 785 12.14 2.18 25.75
N PHE A 786 13.33 1.66 25.51
CA PHE A 786 14.12 1.00 26.56
C PHE A 786 14.45 1.94 27.71
N ILE A 787 14.95 3.15 27.43
CA ILE A 787 15.27 4.13 28.48
C ILE A 787 13.99 4.57 29.21
N THR A 788 12.91 4.81 28.48
CA THR A 788 11.60 5.16 29.06
C THR A 788 11.07 4.07 29.99
N SER A 789 11.25 2.80 29.62
CA SER A 789 10.86 1.67 30.47
C SER A 789 11.67 1.62 31.78
N LEU A 790 12.97 1.93 31.72
CA LEU A 790 13.82 2.03 32.91
C LEU A 790 13.44 3.19 33.83
N GLN A 791 12.90 4.27 33.26
CA GLN A 791 12.43 5.44 34.02
C GLN A 791 11.06 5.19 34.68
N SER A 792 10.14 4.49 33.99
CA SER A 792 8.74 4.32 34.40
C SER A 792 8.50 3.23 35.43
N THR A 793 9.40 2.30 35.66
CA THR A 793 9.22 1.25 36.69
C THR A 793 9.30 1.83 38.10
N LYS A 794 8.21 2.43 38.57
CA LYS A 794 7.95 2.60 40.00
C LYS A 794 7.66 1.22 40.58
N GLY A 795 8.60 0.71 41.34
CA GLY A 795 8.42 -0.29 42.39
C GLY A 795 7.43 -1.43 42.10
N ILE A 796 7.85 -2.49 41.41
CA ILE A 796 7.49 -3.83 41.84
C ILE A 796 8.70 -4.28 42.66
N ALA A 797 8.60 -4.16 43.99
CA ALA A 797 9.46 -4.85 44.90
C ALA A 797 9.28 -6.35 44.67
N LEU A 798 10.36 -7.03 44.45
CA LEU A 798 10.50 -8.47 44.64
C LEU A 798 10.25 -8.78 46.12
#